data_939ca123e3fffd3b7a36cea6fe7c6e07
#
_entry.id   939ca123e3fffd3b7a36cea6fe7c6e07
#
_cell.length_a   1.000
_cell.length_b   1.000
_cell.length_c   1.000
_cell.angle_alpha   90.00
_cell.angle_beta   90.00
_cell.angle_gamma   90.00
#
_symmetry.space_group_name_H-M   'P 1'
#
loop_
_entity.id
_entity.type
_entity.pdbx_description
1 polymer ?
#
loop_
_entity_poly.entity_id
_entity_poly.type
_entity_poly.pdbx_seq_one_letter_code
_entity_poly.pdbx_strand_id
1 'polypeptide(L)'
;MFARLADLLVRRPVAVLIGEAVLTLAAAWLATRIQFDFAPQSMLSGGNELRQELEDFKRTFAFEDSVVIVVLEATGADDVLTADALTWQLAVTRDVEALPAVDRIESVANLQTVRRGLGFPPKIEAVPALPEFPVDEGLADRMRRIVAKSPLLEGSLLSSDKRITALMCFLTPELQSLNEIRAAIDDVQDILATHPVPAGYRLRLTGLPFLRADTVDNLQADQQRLLPIAAVLYLIMLGVVFRRVSGSLLPLLAVGMGLAWTIGGLVQIGETFNLISNILPVLLLVIGVSNCVHIVADYGETTPRVSGDRREAMRRVTQHMGFACLLSMLTTAVGFASLFNARSAALVSFGWQCAFGMACLYVTIICTLGSGLQFFRPPRAVVKGAPLSQLVMRAAHIVNRHPKSTLVVAVLVLVGMLWSARAVRVNASMIETYEPGHPTLESLHLVERELGGLLPLEVNLQAATAERFLDPDVYRRVEEFERIARRQADVLFARSYVDLHDAIGQGLTGSSDNDDDAADAEDNESLQRRLSRSQWLLDHVGDSLSYGSFMTADRRRARILIKARDVGTRKLHQLIRLLDGELQRLFPGESGIDASLTGDAYVNTLAMENVVRDLFTSLLTATVVIFSIIGIGFRSLRTGLISFVPNMTPLLFTLGYMGLRGYDLNVSNVIVFTISLGIAVDDTIHFLSRFRESLKLHHDVDQAVSHAFAETGRAIVIVTILIVSGLSVLLFSDFLPTRRFAELTIVTMSAAIFGDLLLLPACLLLFWKRKQSSRDAGTPEDSAIGGASHPDGS
;
A
#
# COMPACT_ATOMS: atom_id res chain seq x y z
N MET A 1 22.53 -7.32 32.86
CA MET A 1 22.85 -6.73 31.56
C MET A 1 22.82 -5.20 31.64
N PHE A 2 21.71 -4.58 32.01
CA PHE A 2 21.52 -3.13 31.98
C PHE A 2 22.45 -2.35 32.93
N ALA A 3 22.84 -2.93 34.08
CA ALA A 3 23.81 -2.30 34.97
C ALA A 3 25.20 -2.10 34.32
N ARG A 4 25.68 -3.12 33.59
CA ARG A 4 26.94 -3.02 32.84
C ARG A 4 26.86 -2.01 31.68
N LEU A 5 25.72 -1.99 30.97
CA LEU A 5 25.47 -1.02 29.91
C LEU A 5 25.44 0.41 30.45
N ALA A 6 24.72 0.65 31.54
CA ALA A 6 24.67 1.96 32.21
C ALA A 6 26.06 2.42 32.66
N ASP A 7 26.86 1.50 33.23
CA ASP A 7 28.24 1.80 33.61
C ASP A 7 29.13 2.20 32.43
N LEU A 8 28.99 1.52 31.28
CA LEU A 8 29.72 1.85 30.05
C LEU A 8 29.34 3.25 29.52
N LEU A 9 28.05 3.53 29.43
CA LEU A 9 27.52 4.80 28.87
C LEU A 9 27.90 5.99 29.76
N VAL A 10 27.92 5.79 31.06
CA VAL A 10 28.29 6.85 32.00
C VAL A 10 29.81 7.06 32.13
N ARG A 11 30.59 5.95 32.03
CA ARG A 11 32.06 6.04 32.20
C ARG A 11 32.79 6.49 30.92
N ARG A 12 32.29 6.14 29.74
CA ARG A 12 32.93 6.43 28.45
C ARG A 12 32.00 7.14 27.47
N PRO A 13 31.27 8.21 27.86
CA PRO A 13 30.22 8.79 27.05
C PRO A 13 30.72 9.35 25.71
N VAL A 14 31.92 9.99 25.71
CA VAL A 14 32.48 10.59 24.49
C VAL A 14 32.86 9.50 23.47
N ALA A 15 33.44 8.39 23.91
CA ALA A 15 33.83 7.32 23.02
C ALA A 15 32.60 6.66 22.37
N VAL A 16 31.50 6.50 23.12
CA VAL A 16 30.23 5.98 22.59
C VAL A 16 29.66 6.93 21.54
N LEU A 17 29.58 8.24 21.85
CA LEU A 17 29.05 9.24 20.92
C LEU A 17 29.89 9.38 19.65
N ILE A 18 31.23 9.31 19.74
CA ILE A 18 32.11 9.33 18.57
C ILE A 18 31.88 8.08 17.70
N GLY A 19 31.85 6.89 18.33
CA GLY A 19 31.58 5.64 17.60
C GLY A 19 30.22 5.67 16.89
N GLU A 20 29.20 6.15 17.57
CA GLU A 20 27.86 6.32 17.02
C GLU A 20 27.85 7.32 15.87
N ALA A 21 28.53 8.46 15.98
CA ALA A 21 28.64 9.46 14.93
C ALA A 21 29.35 8.92 13.67
N VAL A 22 30.45 8.17 13.83
CA VAL A 22 31.16 7.55 12.72
C VAL A 22 30.28 6.55 11.97
N LEU A 23 29.59 5.67 12.70
CA LEU A 23 28.65 4.72 12.11
C LEU A 23 27.49 5.43 11.41
N THR A 24 26.99 6.54 11.99
CA THR A 24 25.91 7.32 11.39
C THR A 24 26.34 7.98 10.07
N LEU A 25 27.54 8.53 10.01
CA LEU A 25 28.07 9.10 8.76
C LEU A 25 28.19 8.04 7.66
N ALA A 26 28.71 6.86 8.01
CA ALA A 26 28.78 5.74 7.05
C ALA A 26 27.38 5.29 6.60
N ALA A 27 26.45 5.13 7.54
CA ALA A 27 25.07 4.74 7.23
C ALA A 27 24.33 5.82 6.43
N ALA A 28 24.51 7.09 6.73
CA ALA A 28 23.93 8.20 5.98
C ALA A 28 24.46 8.25 4.53
N TRP A 29 25.75 7.96 4.33
CA TRP A 29 26.32 7.85 2.99
C TRP A 29 25.72 6.69 2.21
N LEU A 30 25.52 5.54 2.83
CA LEU A 30 24.82 4.40 2.21
C LEU A 30 23.35 4.74 1.92
N ALA A 31 22.67 5.43 2.83
CA ALA A 31 21.25 5.79 2.68
C ALA A 31 20.96 6.62 1.43
N THR A 32 21.95 7.39 0.91
CA THR A 32 21.77 8.13 -0.36
C THR A 32 21.63 7.24 -1.60
N ARG A 33 21.87 5.93 -1.46
CA ARG A 33 21.80 4.94 -2.54
C ARG A 33 20.55 4.09 -2.50
N ILE A 34 19.55 4.46 -1.70
CA ILE A 34 18.29 3.72 -1.60
C ILE A 34 17.60 3.67 -2.95
N GLN A 35 17.16 2.48 -3.33
CA GLN A 35 16.39 2.25 -4.54
C GLN A 35 14.91 2.05 -4.18
N PHE A 36 14.05 2.48 -5.10
CA PHE A 36 12.61 2.35 -4.96
C PHE A 36 12.11 1.32 -5.97
N ASP A 37 11.38 0.31 -5.47
CA ASP A 37 10.72 -0.71 -6.29
C ASP A 37 9.20 -0.62 -6.06
N PHE A 38 8.50 -0.16 -7.08
CA PHE A 38 7.05 0.02 -7.04
C PHE A 38 6.33 -0.87 -8.08
N ALA A 39 6.97 -1.95 -8.51
CA ALA A 39 6.31 -2.91 -9.37
C ALA A 39 5.11 -3.53 -8.63
N PRO A 40 3.86 -3.45 -9.15
CA PRO A 40 2.71 -4.12 -8.54
C PRO A 40 2.93 -5.63 -8.38
N GLN A 41 3.78 -6.21 -9.23
CA GLN A 41 4.17 -7.60 -9.17
C GLN A 41 5.00 -7.94 -7.92
N SER A 42 5.67 -6.96 -7.30
CA SER A 42 6.37 -7.15 -6.02
C SER A 42 5.40 -7.40 -4.86
N MET A 43 4.11 -7.08 -5.03
CA MET A 43 3.05 -7.43 -4.07
C MET A 43 2.65 -8.89 -4.15
N LEU A 44 3.01 -9.58 -5.25
CA LEU A 44 2.65 -10.96 -5.52
C LEU A 44 3.72 -11.91 -5.03
N SER A 45 3.58 -12.50 -3.86
CA SER A 45 4.50 -13.53 -3.36
C SER A 45 3.87 -14.91 -3.22
N GLY A 46 2.75 -15.15 -3.79
CA GLY A 46 2.04 -16.38 -3.59
C GLY A 46 1.90 -17.23 -4.83
N GLY A 47 2.93 -17.99 -5.17
CA GLY A 47 2.88 -18.97 -6.21
C GLY A 47 3.77 -18.59 -7.39
N ASN A 48 4.95 -19.17 -7.43
CA ASN A 48 5.86 -19.06 -8.57
C ASN A 48 5.16 -19.45 -9.91
N GLU A 49 4.12 -20.26 -9.86
CA GLU A 49 3.39 -20.74 -11.05
C GLU A 49 2.58 -19.63 -11.73
N LEU A 50 1.68 -18.95 -11.02
CA LEU A 50 0.87 -17.87 -11.59
C LEU A 50 1.72 -16.70 -12.11
N ARG A 51 2.78 -16.37 -11.39
CA ARG A 51 3.73 -15.32 -11.81
C ARG A 51 4.53 -15.77 -13.04
N GLN A 52 5.01 -16.99 -13.05
CA GLN A 52 5.73 -17.55 -14.20
C GLN A 52 4.84 -17.64 -15.44
N GLU A 53 3.58 -18.05 -15.27
CA GLU A 53 2.60 -18.10 -16.34
C GLU A 53 2.32 -16.70 -16.91
N LEU A 54 2.15 -15.69 -16.03
CA LEU A 54 1.96 -14.30 -16.45
C LEU A 54 3.22 -13.76 -17.15
N GLU A 55 4.42 -14.01 -16.63
CA GLU A 55 5.68 -13.57 -17.25
C GLU A 55 5.92 -14.25 -18.61
N ASP A 56 5.59 -15.54 -18.74
CA ASP A 56 5.66 -16.26 -20.00
C ASP A 56 4.64 -15.72 -21.01
N PHE A 57 3.42 -15.45 -20.56
CA PHE A 57 2.39 -14.82 -21.37
C PHE A 57 2.83 -13.43 -21.86
N LYS A 58 3.41 -12.62 -20.96
CA LYS A 58 3.97 -11.30 -21.28
C LYS A 58 5.11 -11.33 -22.31
N ARG A 59 5.93 -12.35 -22.26
CA ARG A 59 7.00 -12.53 -23.27
C ARG A 59 6.48 -13.00 -24.62
N THR A 60 5.32 -13.65 -24.63
CA THR A 60 4.73 -14.22 -25.82
C THR A 60 3.93 -13.19 -26.61
N PHE A 61 3.13 -12.37 -25.89
CA PHE A 61 2.29 -11.34 -26.48
C PHE A 61 2.78 -9.97 -26.06
N ALA A 62 2.84 -9.00 -26.97
CA ALA A 62 3.17 -7.63 -26.61
C ALA A 62 2.18 -7.10 -25.58
N PHE A 63 2.72 -6.54 -24.48
CA PHE A 63 1.99 -6.37 -23.26
C PHE A 63 1.45 -4.94 -23.07
N GLU A 64 0.18 -4.81 -22.68
CA GLU A 64 -0.47 -3.52 -22.50
C GLU A 64 -0.07 -2.77 -21.20
N ASP A 65 0.61 -3.41 -20.24
CA ASP A 65 1.10 -2.74 -19.05
C ASP A 65 2.39 -1.92 -19.29
N SER A 66 3.00 -2.06 -20.47
CA SER A 66 4.14 -1.25 -20.92
C SER A 66 3.73 -0.08 -21.82
N VAL A 67 2.44 0.23 -21.93
CA VAL A 67 1.93 1.27 -22.83
C VAL A 67 1.85 2.62 -22.15
N VAL A 68 2.57 3.60 -22.67
CA VAL A 68 2.37 5.01 -22.38
C VAL A 68 1.35 5.55 -23.36
N ILE A 69 0.28 6.16 -22.88
CA ILE A 69 -0.84 6.64 -23.69
C ILE A 69 -0.79 8.17 -23.74
N VAL A 70 -0.59 8.70 -24.94
CA VAL A 70 -0.71 10.12 -25.25
C VAL A 70 -2.11 10.38 -25.77
N VAL A 71 -2.90 11.17 -25.04
CA VAL A 71 -4.31 11.46 -25.37
C VAL A 71 -4.42 12.87 -25.91
N LEU A 72 -4.98 13.03 -27.08
CA LEU A 72 -5.35 14.30 -27.68
C LEU A 72 -6.88 14.48 -27.61
N GLU A 73 -7.34 15.51 -26.88
CA GLU A 73 -8.75 15.82 -26.65
C GLU A 73 -9.15 17.10 -27.39
N ALA A 74 -10.17 17.07 -28.23
CA ALA A 74 -10.75 18.24 -28.86
C ALA A 74 -11.60 19.03 -27.86
N THR A 75 -11.15 20.21 -27.44
CA THR A 75 -11.85 21.09 -26.50
C THR A 75 -12.56 22.24 -27.18
N GLY A 76 -11.99 22.75 -28.28
CA GLY A 76 -12.53 23.84 -29.09
C GLY A 76 -12.64 23.50 -30.59
N ALA A 77 -12.14 22.33 -31.02
CA ALA A 77 -12.26 21.79 -32.36
C ALA A 77 -13.44 20.81 -32.46
N ASP A 78 -13.90 20.52 -33.67
CA ASP A 78 -15.02 19.64 -33.90
C ASP A 78 -14.65 18.15 -33.66
N ASP A 79 -13.51 17.71 -34.20
CA ASP A 79 -12.99 16.35 -34.02
C ASP A 79 -11.45 16.31 -34.02
N VAL A 80 -10.85 15.15 -33.80
CA VAL A 80 -9.38 14.91 -33.78
C VAL A 80 -8.85 14.48 -35.16
N LEU A 81 -9.70 14.46 -36.17
CA LEU A 81 -9.36 14.05 -37.56
C LEU A 81 -9.24 15.28 -38.50
N THR A 82 -9.00 16.47 -37.93
CA THR A 82 -8.69 17.67 -38.74
C THR A 82 -7.28 17.60 -39.31
N ALA A 83 -7.00 18.36 -40.38
CA ALA A 83 -5.69 18.39 -41.04
C ALA A 83 -4.56 18.75 -40.02
N ASP A 84 -4.79 19.75 -39.15
CA ASP A 84 -3.81 20.18 -38.15
C ASP A 84 -3.57 19.11 -37.10
N ALA A 85 -4.65 18.47 -36.60
CA ALA A 85 -4.53 17.42 -35.59
C ALA A 85 -3.85 16.17 -36.15
N LEU A 86 -4.15 15.76 -37.38
CA LEU A 86 -3.52 14.62 -38.04
C LEU A 86 -2.06 14.90 -38.37
N THR A 87 -1.72 16.15 -38.76
CA THR A 87 -0.35 16.56 -38.98
C THR A 87 0.47 16.48 -37.70
N TRP A 88 -0.08 16.97 -36.57
CA TRP A 88 0.54 16.87 -35.27
C TRP A 88 0.69 15.40 -34.82
N GLN A 89 -0.36 14.60 -34.94
CA GLN A 89 -0.32 13.16 -34.58
C GLN A 89 0.76 12.44 -35.40
N LEU A 90 0.84 12.68 -36.70
CA LEU A 90 1.83 12.04 -37.59
C LEU A 90 3.26 12.43 -37.22
N ALA A 91 3.51 13.72 -36.92
CA ALA A 91 4.82 14.22 -36.51
C ALA A 91 5.27 13.58 -35.19
N VAL A 92 4.38 13.60 -34.16
CA VAL A 92 4.66 13.00 -32.86
C VAL A 92 4.84 11.48 -32.98
N THR A 93 3.97 10.79 -33.73
CA THR A 93 4.08 9.34 -33.95
C THR A 93 5.44 8.98 -34.51
N ARG A 94 5.91 9.71 -35.55
CA ARG A 94 7.20 9.46 -36.19
C ARG A 94 8.39 9.67 -35.26
N ASP A 95 8.37 10.77 -34.50
CA ASP A 95 9.49 11.11 -33.64
C ASP A 95 9.56 10.21 -32.40
N VAL A 96 8.39 9.81 -31.84
CA VAL A 96 8.32 8.83 -30.74
C VAL A 96 8.72 7.43 -31.20
N GLU A 97 8.32 7.01 -32.40
CA GLU A 97 8.71 5.70 -32.97
C GLU A 97 10.23 5.59 -33.17
N ALA A 98 10.93 6.71 -33.34
CA ALA A 98 12.40 6.76 -33.47
C ALA A 98 13.14 6.59 -32.13
N LEU A 99 12.46 6.64 -30.98
CA LEU A 99 13.08 6.46 -29.67
C LEU A 99 13.52 5.02 -29.44
N PRO A 100 14.76 4.78 -28.95
CA PRO A 100 15.24 3.42 -28.68
C PRO A 100 14.43 2.68 -27.59
N ALA A 101 13.75 3.43 -26.73
CA ALA A 101 12.95 2.90 -25.64
C ALA A 101 11.53 2.49 -26.07
N VAL A 102 11.14 2.77 -27.32
CA VAL A 102 9.83 2.47 -27.89
C VAL A 102 9.95 1.32 -28.88
N ASP A 103 9.22 0.24 -28.63
CA ASP A 103 9.15 -0.92 -29.54
C ASP A 103 8.28 -0.60 -30.75
N ARG A 104 7.10 -0.03 -30.51
CA ARG A 104 6.16 0.39 -31.54
C ARG A 104 5.21 1.47 -31.01
N ILE A 105 4.57 2.16 -31.90
CA ILE A 105 3.50 3.10 -31.59
C ILE A 105 2.28 2.80 -32.43
N GLU A 106 1.11 2.82 -31.82
CA GLU A 106 -0.18 2.66 -32.50
C GLU A 106 -0.96 3.97 -32.39
N SER A 107 -1.31 4.54 -33.52
CA SER A 107 -2.07 5.78 -33.62
C SER A 107 -2.97 5.79 -34.83
N VAL A 108 -3.98 6.67 -34.83
CA VAL A 108 -4.80 6.87 -36.03
C VAL A 108 -3.94 7.36 -37.20
N ALA A 109 -2.85 8.07 -36.95
CA ALA A 109 -2.01 8.66 -37.99
C ALA A 109 -1.12 7.63 -38.72
N ASN A 110 -0.72 6.53 -38.08
CA ASN A 110 0.12 5.49 -38.70
C ASN A 110 -0.66 4.26 -39.15
N LEU A 111 -1.99 4.35 -39.24
CA LEU A 111 -2.82 3.29 -39.77
C LEU A 111 -2.38 2.84 -41.17
N GLN A 112 -2.39 1.55 -41.37
CA GLN A 112 -2.12 0.97 -42.67
C GLN A 112 -3.42 0.54 -43.37
N THR A 113 -3.46 0.74 -44.65
CA THR A 113 -4.55 0.29 -45.52
C THR A 113 -4.03 -0.71 -46.55
N VAL A 114 -4.87 -1.62 -46.90
CA VAL A 114 -4.53 -2.64 -47.92
C VAL A 114 -4.82 -2.10 -49.31
N ARG A 115 -3.79 -2.00 -50.18
CA ARG A 115 -3.92 -1.61 -51.56
C ARG A 115 -3.72 -2.82 -52.47
N ARG A 116 -4.62 -2.95 -53.45
CA ARG A 116 -4.49 -3.93 -54.53
C ARG A 116 -3.58 -3.38 -55.61
N GLY A 117 -2.37 -3.91 -55.74
CA GLY A 117 -1.43 -3.53 -56.80
C GLY A 117 -1.86 -4.08 -58.18
N LEU A 118 -1.38 -3.43 -59.23
CA LEU A 118 -1.58 -3.88 -60.63
C LEU A 118 -0.69 -5.10 -60.90
N GLY A 119 -1.27 -6.24 -61.27
CA GLY A 119 -0.56 -7.48 -61.61
C GLY A 119 -1.45 -8.72 -61.56
N PHE A 120 -1.00 -9.83 -62.16
CA PHE A 120 -1.71 -11.10 -62.09
C PHE A 120 -0.72 -12.18 -61.55
N PRO A 121 -0.88 -12.74 -60.37
CA PRO A 121 -1.89 -12.38 -59.34
C PRO A 121 -1.70 -10.96 -58.79
N PRO A 122 -2.76 -10.27 -58.29
CA PRO A 122 -2.64 -8.91 -57.78
C PRO A 122 -1.77 -8.93 -56.51
N LYS A 123 -0.71 -8.10 -56.51
CA LYS A 123 0.07 -7.89 -55.30
C LYS A 123 -0.80 -7.13 -54.30
N ILE A 124 -0.86 -7.64 -53.07
CA ILE A 124 -1.49 -6.99 -51.95
C ILE A 124 -0.37 -6.32 -51.12
N GLU A 125 -0.43 -5.02 -50.99
CA GLU A 125 0.57 -4.26 -50.27
C GLU A 125 -0.11 -3.44 -49.15
N ALA A 126 0.45 -3.49 -47.96
CA ALA A 126 0.09 -2.56 -46.90
C ALA A 126 0.73 -1.17 -47.21
N VAL A 127 -0.09 -0.16 -47.20
CA VAL A 127 0.35 1.22 -47.46
C VAL A 127 -0.17 2.14 -46.36
N PRO A 128 0.62 3.14 -45.91
CA PRO A 128 0.14 4.11 -44.91
C PRO A 128 -1.14 4.80 -45.39
N ALA A 129 -2.10 4.96 -44.50
CA ALA A 129 -3.34 5.72 -44.77
C ALA A 129 -3.04 7.20 -44.98
N LEU A 130 -2.03 7.72 -44.29
CA LEU A 130 -1.47 9.09 -44.42
C LEU A 130 -0.04 9.02 -44.97
N PRO A 131 0.14 9.04 -46.32
CA PRO A 131 1.48 8.86 -46.89
C PRO A 131 2.33 10.14 -46.92
N GLU A 132 1.72 11.31 -46.77
CA GLU A 132 2.35 12.63 -46.97
C GLU A 132 2.25 13.52 -45.74
N PHE A 133 3.26 14.40 -45.58
CA PHE A 133 3.36 15.39 -44.52
C PHE A 133 3.64 16.78 -45.13
N PRO A 134 2.98 17.87 -44.76
CA PRO A 134 1.84 17.94 -43.81
C PRO A 134 0.52 17.39 -44.44
N VAL A 135 -0.42 17.00 -43.56
CA VAL A 135 -1.73 16.48 -43.98
C VAL A 135 -2.60 17.64 -44.47
N ASP A 136 -3.18 17.51 -45.66
CA ASP A 136 -4.17 18.44 -46.18
C ASP A 136 -5.62 18.00 -45.86
N GLU A 137 -6.60 18.85 -46.12
CA GLU A 137 -8.01 18.56 -45.82
C GLU A 137 -8.53 17.39 -46.67
N GLY A 138 -8.00 17.15 -47.86
CA GLY A 138 -8.38 16.00 -48.69
C GLY A 138 -7.94 14.67 -48.07
N LEU A 139 -6.76 14.64 -47.48
CA LEU A 139 -6.24 13.49 -46.73
C LEU A 139 -7.00 13.32 -45.40
N ALA A 140 -7.37 14.39 -44.73
CA ALA A 140 -8.20 14.35 -43.53
C ALA A 140 -9.59 13.73 -43.81
N ASP A 141 -10.24 14.17 -44.88
CA ASP A 141 -11.50 13.59 -45.32
C ASP A 141 -11.39 12.12 -45.75
N ARG A 142 -10.26 11.74 -46.33
CA ARG A 142 -9.97 10.35 -46.65
C ARG A 142 -9.85 9.52 -45.35
N MET A 143 -9.14 10.07 -44.36
CA MET A 143 -8.99 9.42 -43.06
C MET A 143 -10.32 9.23 -42.34
N ARG A 144 -11.21 10.26 -42.35
CA ARG A 144 -12.57 10.14 -41.80
C ARG A 144 -13.35 8.98 -42.45
N ARG A 145 -13.21 8.79 -43.77
CA ARG A 145 -13.84 7.66 -44.49
C ARG A 145 -13.23 6.30 -44.13
N ILE A 146 -11.93 6.23 -43.92
CA ILE A 146 -11.25 4.98 -43.47
C ILE A 146 -11.71 4.61 -42.06
N VAL A 147 -11.66 5.57 -41.13
CA VAL A 147 -12.10 5.38 -39.74
C VAL A 147 -13.56 4.94 -39.67
N ALA A 148 -14.45 5.55 -40.45
CA ALA A 148 -15.87 5.18 -40.49
C ALA A 148 -16.12 3.75 -40.94
N LYS A 149 -15.19 3.12 -41.65
CA LYS A 149 -15.24 1.73 -42.08
C LYS A 149 -14.44 0.77 -41.21
N SER A 150 -13.83 1.27 -40.12
CA SER A 150 -12.94 0.50 -39.27
C SER A 150 -13.45 0.50 -37.83
N PRO A 151 -14.48 -0.28 -37.49
CA PRO A 151 -15.05 -0.31 -36.12
C PRO A 151 -14.04 -0.75 -35.06
N LEU A 152 -12.95 -1.39 -35.47
CA LEU A 152 -11.88 -1.79 -34.55
C LEU A 152 -11.12 -0.60 -33.92
N LEU A 153 -11.22 0.60 -34.48
CA LEU A 153 -10.57 1.81 -33.94
C LEU A 153 -11.39 2.46 -32.83
N GLU A 154 -12.69 2.32 -32.87
CA GLU A 154 -13.58 2.89 -31.86
C GLU A 154 -13.41 2.16 -30.52
N GLY A 155 -13.32 2.96 -29.44
CA GLY A 155 -13.10 2.43 -28.09
C GLY A 155 -11.68 1.89 -27.83
N SER A 156 -10.73 2.09 -28.77
CA SER A 156 -9.31 1.78 -28.52
C SER A 156 -8.41 2.95 -28.82
N LEU A 157 -8.33 3.39 -30.08
CA LEU A 157 -7.52 4.54 -30.50
C LEU A 157 -8.35 5.82 -30.68
N LEU A 158 -9.66 5.70 -30.80
CA LEU A 158 -10.55 6.82 -31.06
C LEU A 158 -11.85 6.66 -30.28
N SER A 159 -12.36 7.76 -29.69
CA SER A 159 -13.67 7.79 -29.07
C SER A 159 -14.79 7.70 -30.10
N SER A 160 -15.97 7.23 -29.70
CA SER A 160 -17.16 7.10 -30.59
C SER A 160 -17.62 8.44 -31.17
N ASP A 161 -17.44 9.53 -30.43
CA ASP A 161 -17.75 10.91 -30.86
C ASP A 161 -16.60 11.55 -31.65
N LYS A 162 -15.47 10.85 -31.84
CA LYS A 162 -14.25 11.31 -32.56
C LYS A 162 -13.61 12.55 -31.98
N ARG A 163 -13.88 12.85 -30.72
CA ARG A 163 -13.30 14.02 -30.02
C ARG A 163 -12.03 13.69 -29.25
N ILE A 164 -11.72 12.41 -29.08
CA ILE A 164 -10.55 11.94 -28.32
C ILE A 164 -9.84 10.88 -29.15
N THR A 165 -8.52 11.02 -29.24
CA THR A 165 -7.66 9.99 -29.84
C THR A 165 -6.50 9.68 -28.92
N ALA A 166 -6.05 8.41 -28.96
CA ALA A 166 -4.86 7.95 -28.27
C ALA A 166 -3.74 7.61 -29.25
N LEU A 167 -2.52 7.95 -28.84
CA LEU A 167 -1.30 7.40 -29.39
C LEU A 167 -0.76 6.45 -28.34
N MET A 168 -0.75 5.15 -28.64
CA MET A 168 -0.31 4.09 -27.72
C MET A 168 1.17 3.80 -28.00
N CYS A 169 2.04 4.25 -27.10
CA CYS A 169 3.48 4.06 -27.19
C CYS A 169 3.86 2.82 -26.37
N PHE A 170 4.18 1.71 -27.03
CA PHE A 170 4.62 0.47 -26.41
C PHE A 170 6.11 0.56 -26.12
N LEU A 171 6.47 0.52 -24.85
CA LEU A 171 7.86 0.53 -24.42
C LEU A 171 8.49 -0.85 -24.65
N THR A 172 9.81 -0.85 -24.90
CA THR A 172 10.55 -2.11 -25.11
C THR A 172 10.46 -3.01 -23.87
N PRO A 173 10.28 -4.33 -24.03
CA PRO A 173 10.18 -5.29 -22.92
C PRO A 173 11.45 -5.39 -22.06
N GLU A 174 12.55 -4.86 -22.56
CA GLU A 174 13.86 -4.86 -21.91
C GLU A 174 13.96 -3.86 -20.76
N LEU A 175 13.08 -2.84 -20.71
CA LEU A 175 13.02 -1.84 -19.65
C LEU A 175 12.42 -2.48 -18.39
N GLN A 176 13.28 -2.92 -17.48
CA GLN A 176 12.87 -3.59 -16.26
C GLN A 176 12.87 -2.68 -15.03
N SER A 177 13.74 -1.67 -15.03
CA SER A 177 13.84 -0.75 -13.90
C SER A 177 12.93 0.47 -14.06
N LEU A 178 12.40 0.93 -12.95
CA LEU A 178 11.58 2.15 -12.94
C LEU A 178 12.34 3.39 -13.46
N ASN A 179 13.65 3.46 -13.22
CA ASN A 179 14.48 4.57 -13.71
C ASN A 179 14.58 4.56 -15.24
N GLU A 180 14.66 3.40 -15.88
CA GLU A 180 14.66 3.26 -17.33
C GLU A 180 13.29 3.64 -17.92
N ILE A 181 12.20 3.16 -17.27
CA ILE A 181 10.82 3.53 -17.65
C ILE A 181 10.62 5.04 -17.55
N ARG A 182 11.12 5.66 -16.46
CA ARG A 182 11.03 7.12 -16.28
C ARG A 182 11.79 7.86 -17.36
N ALA A 183 13.02 7.45 -17.67
CA ALA A 183 13.80 8.06 -18.75
C ALA A 183 13.07 7.98 -20.10
N ALA A 184 12.44 6.84 -20.39
CA ALA A 184 11.63 6.69 -21.61
C ALA A 184 10.40 7.61 -21.63
N ILE A 185 9.75 7.82 -20.47
CA ILE A 185 8.62 8.74 -20.33
C ILE A 185 9.10 10.19 -20.51
N ASP A 186 10.24 10.56 -19.93
CA ASP A 186 10.83 11.88 -20.05
C ASP A 186 11.20 12.16 -21.53
N ASP A 187 11.77 11.20 -22.25
CA ASP A 187 12.05 11.30 -23.69
C ASP A 187 10.77 11.54 -24.51
N VAL A 188 9.66 10.83 -24.18
CA VAL A 188 8.35 11.06 -24.83
C VAL A 188 7.84 12.46 -24.50
N GLN A 189 7.96 12.93 -23.26
CA GLN A 189 7.53 14.28 -22.85
C GLN A 189 8.35 15.37 -23.56
N ASP A 190 9.65 15.16 -23.73
CA ASP A 190 10.53 16.07 -24.45
C ASP A 190 10.11 16.20 -25.91
N ILE A 191 9.78 15.10 -26.59
CA ILE A 191 9.23 15.13 -27.95
C ILE A 191 7.90 15.89 -27.97
N LEU A 192 6.99 15.62 -27.05
CA LEU A 192 5.72 16.33 -26.96
C LEU A 192 5.91 17.84 -26.74
N ALA A 193 6.94 18.25 -26.01
CA ALA A 193 7.28 19.67 -25.80
C ALA A 193 7.82 20.35 -27.06
N THR A 194 8.46 19.59 -27.96
CA THR A 194 8.96 20.15 -29.26
C THR A 194 7.84 20.33 -30.28
N HIS A 195 6.70 19.66 -30.11
CA HIS A 195 5.54 19.72 -30.98
C HIS A 195 4.38 20.48 -30.31
N PRO A 196 4.21 21.79 -30.49
CA PRO A 196 3.13 22.52 -29.84
C PRO A 196 1.76 21.98 -30.27
N VAL A 197 0.92 21.76 -29.28
CA VAL A 197 -0.44 21.25 -29.50
C VAL A 197 -1.26 22.25 -30.31
N PRO A 198 -1.96 21.83 -31.37
CA PRO A 198 -2.77 22.73 -32.18
C PRO A 198 -3.84 23.45 -31.36
N ALA A 199 -4.25 24.63 -31.79
CA ALA A 199 -5.28 25.38 -31.09
C ALA A 199 -6.63 24.64 -31.06
N GLY A 200 -7.27 24.63 -29.92
CA GLY A 200 -8.55 23.90 -29.70
C GLY A 200 -8.38 22.44 -29.23
N TYR A 201 -7.16 22.01 -28.96
CA TYR A 201 -6.88 20.68 -28.42
C TYR A 201 -6.17 20.76 -27.07
N ARG A 202 -6.34 19.68 -26.26
CA ARG A 202 -5.67 19.46 -25.00
C ARG A 202 -4.91 18.13 -25.04
N LEU A 203 -3.69 18.17 -24.56
CA LEU A 203 -2.83 17.01 -24.43
C LEU A 203 -2.92 16.45 -23.01
N ARG A 204 -2.99 15.12 -22.88
CA ARG A 204 -2.88 14.40 -21.60
C ARG A 204 -1.96 13.21 -21.78
N LEU A 205 -1.27 12.85 -20.71
CA LEU A 205 -0.41 11.68 -20.66
C LEU A 205 -0.93 10.73 -19.58
N THR A 206 -0.99 9.43 -19.88
CA THR A 206 -1.43 8.40 -18.95
C THR A 206 -0.86 7.03 -19.36
N GLY A 207 -1.38 5.95 -18.79
CA GLY A 207 -0.86 4.59 -18.99
C GLY A 207 -0.24 4.04 -17.72
N LEU A 208 -0.16 2.72 -17.59
CA LEU A 208 0.36 2.10 -16.37
C LEU A 208 1.82 2.48 -16.04
N PRO A 209 2.77 2.54 -17.01
CA PRO A 209 4.12 3.03 -16.74
C PRO A 209 4.14 4.47 -16.23
N PHE A 210 3.35 5.34 -16.84
CA PHE A 210 3.24 6.73 -16.40
C PHE A 210 2.68 6.84 -14.98
N LEU A 211 1.61 6.10 -14.67
CA LEU A 211 1.03 6.07 -13.32
C LEU A 211 2.03 5.59 -12.27
N ARG A 212 2.86 4.60 -12.60
CA ARG A 212 3.92 4.11 -11.72
C ARG A 212 4.99 5.18 -11.47
N ALA A 213 5.46 5.84 -12.51
CA ALA A 213 6.46 6.90 -12.41
C ALA A 213 5.91 8.10 -11.61
N ASP A 214 4.71 8.58 -11.94
CA ASP A 214 4.03 9.68 -11.26
C ASP A 214 3.79 9.39 -9.77
N THR A 215 3.38 8.15 -9.43
CA THR A 215 3.24 7.73 -8.04
C THR A 215 4.55 7.81 -7.28
N VAL A 216 5.66 7.38 -7.88
CA VAL A 216 6.99 7.43 -7.24
C VAL A 216 7.46 8.86 -7.05
N ASP A 217 7.25 9.72 -8.04
CA ASP A 217 7.61 11.13 -7.95
C ASP A 217 6.85 11.82 -6.81
N ASN A 218 5.56 11.57 -6.71
CA ASN A 218 4.73 12.08 -5.62
C ASN A 218 5.20 11.56 -4.25
N LEU A 219 5.56 10.28 -4.14
CA LEU A 219 6.05 9.70 -2.88
C LEU A 219 7.42 10.23 -2.49
N GLN A 220 8.34 10.43 -3.44
CA GLN A 220 9.64 11.03 -3.17
C GLN A 220 9.52 12.50 -2.77
N ALA A 221 8.68 13.27 -3.47
CA ALA A 221 8.38 14.65 -3.12
C ALA A 221 7.76 14.77 -1.73
N ASP A 222 6.84 13.88 -1.39
CA ASP A 222 6.25 13.78 -0.06
C ASP A 222 7.31 13.52 1.02
N GLN A 223 8.22 12.59 0.82
CA GLN A 223 9.29 12.33 1.78
C GLN A 223 10.21 13.52 1.99
N GLN A 224 10.62 14.17 0.90
CA GLN A 224 11.49 15.34 0.95
C GLN A 224 10.82 16.54 1.64
N ARG A 225 9.49 16.68 1.52
CA ARG A 225 8.70 17.76 2.10
C ARG A 225 8.25 17.45 3.52
N LEU A 226 7.64 16.28 3.75
CA LEU A 226 6.93 15.97 4.99
C LEU A 226 7.87 15.55 6.13
N LEU A 227 8.96 14.83 5.85
CA LEU A 227 9.89 14.39 6.89
C LEU A 227 10.60 15.56 7.60
N PRO A 228 11.13 16.59 6.90
CA PRO A 228 11.66 17.79 7.57
C PRO A 228 10.59 18.57 8.34
N ILE A 229 9.37 18.67 7.81
CA ILE A 229 8.25 19.33 8.51
C ILE A 229 7.95 18.60 9.82
N ALA A 230 7.87 17.28 9.81
CA ALA A 230 7.67 16.46 11.00
C ALA A 230 8.81 16.64 12.01
N ALA A 231 10.07 16.66 11.56
CA ALA A 231 11.22 16.90 12.43
C ALA A 231 11.19 18.27 13.09
N VAL A 232 10.86 19.34 12.34
CA VAL A 232 10.70 20.70 12.90
C VAL A 232 9.55 20.76 13.87
N LEU A 233 8.40 20.14 13.55
CA LEU A 233 7.26 20.07 14.44
C LEU A 233 7.64 19.39 15.76
N TYR A 234 8.34 18.25 15.72
CA TYR A 234 8.81 17.56 16.91
C TYR A 234 9.82 18.40 17.69
N LEU A 235 10.74 19.11 17.04
CA LEU A 235 11.68 20.00 17.68
C LEU A 235 10.97 21.07 18.50
N ILE A 236 9.92 21.69 17.91
CA ILE A 236 9.10 22.72 18.57
C ILE A 236 8.33 22.09 19.74
N MET A 237 7.64 20.97 19.51
CA MET A 237 6.81 20.33 20.53
C MET A 237 7.62 19.84 21.73
N LEU A 238 8.75 19.17 21.48
CA LEU A 238 9.67 18.74 22.53
C LEU A 238 10.27 19.96 23.27
N GLY A 239 10.55 21.05 22.54
CA GLY A 239 10.98 22.31 23.10
C GLY A 239 9.97 22.92 24.08
N VAL A 240 8.68 22.87 23.74
CA VAL A 240 7.56 23.30 24.57
C VAL A 240 7.40 22.39 25.79
N VAL A 241 7.47 21.07 25.60
CA VAL A 241 7.31 20.08 26.67
C VAL A 241 8.45 20.14 27.68
N PHE A 242 9.69 20.07 27.21
CA PHE A 242 10.87 19.99 28.11
C PHE A 242 11.52 21.33 28.43
N ARG A 243 11.18 22.40 27.70
CA ARG A 243 11.69 23.77 27.89
C ARG A 243 13.22 23.86 28.00
N ARG A 244 13.93 22.97 27.31
CA ARG A 244 15.37 22.85 27.23
C ARG A 244 15.82 22.31 25.89
N VAL A 245 16.85 22.88 25.31
CA VAL A 245 17.41 22.45 24.03
C VAL A 245 17.88 20.98 24.09
N SER A 246 18.47 20.57 25.19
CA SER A 246 18.90 19.16 25.35
C SER A 246 17.75 18.17 25.39
N GLY A 247 16.59 18.58 25.90
CA GLY A 247 15.38 17.71 25.93
C GLY A 247 14.66 17.61 24.59
N SER A 248 14.99 18.47 23.62
CA SER A 248 14.42 18.43 22.28
C SER A 248 15.40 17.98 21.20
N LEU A 249 16.63 18.50 21.21
CA LEU A 249 17.62 18.23 20.17
C LEU A 249 18.20 16.80 20.29
N LEU A 250 18.56 16.34 21.51
CA LEU A 250 19.13 14.99 21.69
C LEU A 250 18.17 13.86 21.29
N PRO A 251 16.88 13.87 21.67
CA PRO A 251 15.92 12.91 21.15
C PRO A 251 15.85 12.89 19.63
N LEU A 252 15.76 14.06 19.00
CA LEU A 252 15.66 14.13 17.55
C LEU A 252 16.94 13.65 16.85
N LEU A 253 18.11 13.96 17.40
CA LEU A 253 19.39 13.40 16.92
C LEU A 253 19.44 11.88 17.08
N ALA A 254 19.05 11.33 18.23
CA ALA A 254 19.04 9.88 18.45
C ALA A 254 18.16 9.15 17.43
N VAL A 255 16.97 9.69 17.17
CA VAL A 255 16.04 9.12 16.20
C VAL A 255 16.55 9.31 14.76
N GLY A 256 17.10 10.46 14.41
CA GLY A 256 17.72 10.72 13.11
C GLY A 256 18.88 9.76 12.81
N MET A 257 19.72 9.48 13.83
CA MET A 257 20.79 8.48 13.72
C MET A 257 20.21 7.08 13.50
N GLY A 258 19.16 6.72 14.23
CA GLY A 258 18.46 5.44 14.06
C GLY A 258 17.85 5.27 12.67
N LEU A 259 17.25 6.33 12.13
CA LEU A 259 16.76 6.37 10.73
C LEU A 259 17.91 6.16 9.73
N ALA A 260 19.02 6.88 9.90
CA ALA A 260 20.18 6.72 9.02
C ALA A 260 20.74 5.30 9.07
N TRP A 261 20.83 4.70 10.26
CA TRP A 261 21.27 3.30 10.42
C TRP A 261 20.30 2.32 9.78
N THR A 262 19.00 2.59 9.89
CA THR A 262 17.98 1.74 9.27
C THR A 262 18.10 1.78 7.75
N ILE A 263 18.04 2.97 7.14
CA ILE A 263 18.05 3.10 5.68
C ILE A 263 19.40 2.63 5.11
N GLY A 264 20.53 3.05 5.73
CA GLY A 264 21.87 2.62 5.30
C GLY A 264 22.08 1.11 5.43
N GLY A 265 21.55 0.50 6.50
CA GLY A 265 21.58 -0.93 6.72
C GLY A 265 20.73 -1.70 5.69
N LEU A 266 19.55 -1.20 5.36
CA LEU A 266 18.69 -1.78 4.31
C LEU A 266 19.39 -1.77 2.94
N VAL A 267 20.01 -0.66 2.57
CA VAL A 267 20.80 -0.57 1.34
C VAL A 267 21.95 -1.58 1.32
N GLN A 268 22.64 -1.75 2.46
CA GLN A 268 23.78 -2.69 2.56
C GLN A 268 23.36 -4.14 2.33
N ILE A 269 22.14 -4.52 2.69
CA ILE A 269 21.61 -5.88 2.47
C ILE A 269 20.83 -6.03 1.15
N GLY A 270 20.79 -4.98 0.32
CA GLY A 270 20.13 -5.00 -0.99
C GLY A 270 18.61 -4.85 -0.94
N GLU A 271 18.05 -4.38 0.17
CA GLU A 271 16.61 -4.09 0.27
C GLU A 271 16.25 -2.81 -0.47
N THR A 272 15.07 -2.82 -1.10
CA THR A 272 14.49 -1.67 -1.80
C THR A 272 13.26 -1.14 -1.06
N PHE A 273 12.93 0.13 -1.26
CA PHE A 273 11.69 0.69 -0.75
C PHE A 273 10.55 0.36 -1.71
N ASN A 274 9.52 -0.29 -1.19
CA ASN A 274 8.27 -0.52 -1.90
C ASN A 274 7.22 0.56 -1.52
N LEU A 275 6.05 0.51 -2.15
CA LEU A 275 4.95 1.46 -1.93
C LEU A 275 4.57 1.61 -0.44
N ILE A 276 4.62 0.52 0.31
CA ILE A 276 4.29 0.47 1.74
C ILE A 276 5.43 1.05 2.57
N SER A 277 6.68 0.82 2.16
CA SER A 277 7.88 1.29 2.86
C SER A 277 8.01 2.82 2.90
N ASN A 278 7.26 3.54 2.07
CA ASN A 278 7.24 5.01 2.08
C ASN A 278 6.85 5.60 3.45
N ILE A 279 6.04 4.89 4.22
CA ILE A 279 5.60 5.32 5.55
C ILE A 279 6.69 5.12 6.63
N LEU A 280 7.67 4.23 6.37
CA LEU A 280 8.68 3.79 7.33
C LEU A 280 9.44 4.94 8.02
N PRO A 281 9.98 5.96 7.32
CA PRO A 281 10.78 7.00 7.97
C PRO A 281 9.98 7.82 8.99
N VAL A 282 8.76 8.22 8.62
CA VAL A 282 7.88 8.99 9.53
C VAL A 282 7.40 8.11 10.69
N LEU A 283 7.09 6.85 10.44
CA LEU A 283 6.69 5.90 11.46
C LEU A 283 7.79 5.68 12.51
N LEU A 284 9.03 5.45 12.07
CA LEU A 284 10.18 5.31 12.96
C LEU A 284 10.49 6.60 13.72
N LEU A 285 10.31 7.77 13.09
CA LEU A 285 10.45 9.07 13.75
C LEU A 285 9.43 9.20 14.90
N VAL A 286 8.17 8.86 14.65
CA VAL A 286 7.08 8.93 15.63
C VAL A 286 7.35 8.01 16.82
N ILE A 287 7.64 6.74 16.56
CA ILE A 287 7.88 5.73 17.60
C ILE A 287 9.18 6.03 18.37
N GLY A 288 10.21 6.44 17.67
CA GLY A 288 11.50 6.79 18.29
C GLY A 288 11.37 7.98 19.25
N VAL A 289 10.67 9.03 18.84
CA VAL A 289 10.42 10.20 19.69
C VAL A 289 9.60 9.82 20.92
N SER A 290 8.56 8.96 20.78
CA SER A 290 7.78 8.44 21.90
C SER A 290 8.68 7.85 22.99
N ASN A 291 9.56 6.93 22.63
CA ASN A 291 10.47 6.28 23.57
C ASN A 291 11.49 7.27 24.19
N CYS A 292 11.96 8.24 23.41
CA CYS A 292 12.85 9.29 23.94
C CYS A 292 12.17 10.12 25.03
N VAL A 293 10.89 10.44 24.88
CA VAL A 293 10.13 11.25 25.86
C VAL A 293 10.11 10.57 27.23
N HIS A 294 9.88 9.26 27.28
CA HIS A 294 9.88 8.51 28.53
C HIS A 294 11.25 8.57 29.24
N ILE A 295 12.36 8.41 28.50
CA ILE A 295 13.73 8.47 29.07
C ILE A 295 14.06 9.89 29.58
N VAL A 296 13.72 10.92 28.78
CA VAL A 296 14.01 12.32 29.12
C VAL A 296 13.18 12.77 30.32
N ALA A 297 11.91 12.35 30.40
CA ALA A 297 11.04 12.66 31.54
C ALA A 297 11.55 12.00 32.83
N ASP A 298 11.90 10.72 32.80
CA ASP A 298 12.44 9.99 33.97
C ASP A 298 13.78 10.56 34.39
N TYR A 299 14.65 11.01 33.48
CA TYR A 299 15.88 11.71 33.79
C TYR A 299 15.62 13.04 34.54
N GLY A 300 14.62 13.82 34.11
CA GLY A 300 14.18 15.05 34.77
C GLY A 300 13.68 14.83 36.20
N GLU A 301 12.97 13.71 36.44
CA GLU A 301 12.43 13.35 37.75
C GLU A 301 13.45 12.70 38.69
N THR A 302 14.39 11.92 38.15
CA THR A 302 15.38 11.17 38.93
C THR A 302 16.52 12.08 39.41
N THR A 303 16.93 13.07 38.57
CA THR A 303 18.09 13.95 38.94
C THR A 303 17.93 14.68 40.28
N PRO A 304 16.78 15.28 40.62
CA PRO A 304 16.59 15.89 41.93
C PRO A 304 16.65 14.89 43.09
N ARG A 305 16.20 13.64 42.84
CA ARG A 305 16.17 12.55 43.85
C ARG A 305 17.60 12.06 44.24
N VAL A 306 18.58 12.29 43.37
CA VAL A 306 20.01 11.93 43.61
C VAL A 306 20.89 13.16 43.88
N SER A 307 20.37 14.17 44.56
CA SER A 307 21.09 15.37 44.94
C SER A 307 21.70 16.14 43.76
N GLY A 308 21.15 16.01 42.56
CA GLY A 308 21.62 16.69 41.36
C GLY A 308 22.78 16.00 40.63
N ASP A 309 23.24 14.83 41.05
CA ASP A 309 24.29 14.08 40.35
C ASP A 309 23.72 13.50 39.06
N ARG A 310 24.13 14.08 37.92
CA ARG A 310 23.67 13.74 36.58
C ARG A 310 24.12 12.36 36.10
N ARG A 311 25.32 11.94 36.53
CA ARG A 311 25.88 10.63 36.19
C ARG A 311 25.12 9.53 36.89
N GLU A 312 24.91 9.68 38.20
CA GLU A 312 24.15 8.71 39.00
C GLU A 312 22.68 8.69 38.55
N ALA A 313 22.08 9.88 38.23
CA ALA A 313 20.75 9.95 37.68
C ALA A 313 20.64 9.14 36.36
N MET A 314 21.57 9.35 35.41
CA MET A 314 21.55 8.66 34.14
C MET A 314 21.79 7.17 34.28
N ARG A 315 22.64 6.76 35.22
CA ARG A 315 22.86 5.36 35.58
C ARG A 315 21.58 4.68 36.02
N ARG A 316 20.82 5.30 36.92
CA ARG A 316 19.54 4.78 37.44
C ARG A 316 18.47 4.73 36.33
N VAL A 317 18.35 5.81 35.54
CA VAL A 317 17.41 5.85 34.39
C VAL A 317 17.70 4.74 33.40
N THR A 318 18.96 4.55 32.99
CA THR A 318 19.32 3.49 32.04
C THR A 318 19.04 2.08 32.60
N GLN A 319 19.26 1.88 33.91
CA GLN A 319 18.97 0.60 34.56
C GLN A 319 17.49 0.30 34.63
N HIS A 320 16.65 1.31 34.89
CA HIS A 320 15.22 1.19 35.10
C HIS A 320 14.45 1.24 33.76
N MET A 321 14.68 2.28 32.98
CA MET A 321 13.98 2.49 31.72
C MET A 321 14.52 1.63 30.58
N GLY A 322 15.78 1.21 30.61
CA GLY A 322 16.40 0.40 29.58
C GLY A 322 15.66 -0.93 29.32
N PHE A 323 15.14 -1.57 30.40
CA PHE A 323 14.32 -2.78 30.27
C PHE A 323 12.92 -2.48 29.72
N ALA A 324 12.26 -1.42 30.22
CA ALA A 324 10.93 -1.03 29.75
C ALA A 324 10.95 -0.63 28.26
N CYS A 325 11.93 0.17 27.86
CA CYS A 325 12.12 0.55 26.46
C CYS A 325 12.48 -0.67 25.56
N LEU A 326 13.30 -1.61 26.05
CA LEU A 326 13.58 -2.84 25.31
C LEU A 326 12.30 -3.66 25.11
N LEU A 327 11.50 -3.80 26.16
CA LEU A 327 10.26 -4.59 26.09
C LEU A 327 9.26 -3.93 25.13
N SER A 328 9.11 -2.61 25.20
CA SER A 328 8.27 -1.82 24.30
C SER A 328 8.72 -1.97 22.84
N MET A 329 10.00 -1.72 22.54
CA MET A 329 10.52 -1.83 21.20
C MET A 329 10.50 -3.27 20.66
N LEU A 330 10.69 -4.27 21.54
CA LEU A 330 10.59 -5.67 21.18
C LEU A 330 9.15 -6.07 20.82
N THR A 331 8.16 -5.62 21.60
CA THR A 331 6.74 -5.91 21.30
C THR A 331 6.31 -5.25 19.99
N THR A 332 6.78 -4.04 19.72
CA THR A 332 6.53 -3.34 18.45
C THR A 332 7.25 -4.03 17.28
N ALA A 333 8.52 -4.40 17.45
CA ALA A 333 9.27 -5.16 16.43
C ALA A 333 8.61 -6.52 16.11
N VAL A 334 8.09 -7.21 17.12
CA VAL A 334 7.35 -8.46 16.93
C VAL A 334 6.00 -8.22 16.24
N GLY A 335 5.34 -7.09 16.54
CA GLY A 335 4.16 -6.66 15.79
C GLY A 335 4.47 -6.58 14.29
N PHE A 336 5.56 -5.94 13.91
CA PHE A 336 6.01 -5.89 12.50
C PHE A 336 6.47 -7.24 11.96
N ALA A 337 7.21 -8.02 12.76
CA ALA A 337 7.68 -9.35 12.36
C ALA A 337 6.54 -10.34 12.12
N SER A 338 5.34 -10.10 12.65
CA SER A 338 4.16 -10.93 12.36
C SER A 338 3.78 -10.91 10.87
N LEU A 339 4.17 -9.85 10.15
CA LEU A 339 4.00 -9.73 8.70
C LEU A 339 4.87 -10.73 7.91
N PHE A 340 5.86 -11.39 8.53
CA PHE A 340 6.66 -12.43 7.87
C PHE A 340 5.83 -13.65 7.45
N ASN A 341 4.66 -13.83 8.05
CA ASN A 341 3.72 -14.88 7.67
C ASN A 341 2.84 -14.50 6.47
N ALA A 342 2.93 -13.27 5.98
CA ALA A 342 2.18 -12.83 4.82
C ALA A 342 2.76 -13.46 3.54
N ARG A 343 1.87 -13.72 2.59
CA ARG A 343 2.26 -14.20 1.25
C ARG A 343 2.75 -13.07 0.35
N SER A 344 2.46 -11.83 0.69
CA SER A 344 2.91 -10.65 -0.06
C SER A 344 4.36 -10.31 0.28
N ALA A 345 5.25 -10.30 -0.73
CA ALA A 345 6.66 -9.93 -0.54
C ALA A 345 6.79 -8.51 -0.02
N ALA A 346 5.96 -7.58 -0.50
CA ALA A 346 5.98 -6.20 -0.05
C ALA A 346 5.67 -6.07 1.45
N LEU A 347 4.71 -6.87 1.97
CA LEU A 347 4.39 -6.89 3.40
C LEU A 347 5.50 -7.53 4.23
N VAL A 348 6.10 -8.62 3.75
CA VAL A 348 7.22 -9.28 4.42
C VAL A 348 8.43 -8.35 4.49
N SER A 349 8.78 -7.71 3.36
CA SER A 349 9.88 -6.73 3.30
C SER A 349 9.62 -5.55 4.24
N PHE A 350 8.43 -4.95 4.21
CA PHE A 350 8.05 -3.88 5.13
C PHE A 350 8.14 -4.29 6.60
N GLY A 351 7.64 -5.49 6.94
CA GLY A 351 7.73 -6.05 8.30
C GLY A 351 9.18 -6.20 8.78
N TRP A 352 10.05 -6.70 7.91
CA TRP A 352 11.48 -6.83 8.16
C TRP A 352 12.15 -5.46 8.33
N GLN A 353 11.91 -4.52 7.42
CA GLN A 353 12.45 -3.17 7.45
C GLN A 353 12.08 -2.46 8.75
N CYS A 354 10.81 -2.56 9.18
CA CYS A 354 10.36 -1.98 10.44
C CYS A 354 11.00 -2.66 11.65
N ALA A 355 11.05 -3.99 11.69
CA ALA A 355 11.65 -4.72 12.82
C ALA A 355 13.14 -4.40 12.96
N PHE A 356 13.88 -4.32 11.86
CA PHE A 356 15.26 -3.88 11.83
C PHE A 356 15.41 -2.42 12.28
N GLY A 357 14.53 -1.54 11.80
CA GLY A 357 14.47 -0.13 12.23
C GLY A 357 14.25 0.04 13.72
N MET A 358 13.38 -0.78 14.34
CA MET A 358 13.18 -0.78 15.78
C MET A 358 14.45 -1.17 16.55
N ALA A 359 15.21 -2.14 16.05
CA ALA A 359 16.49 -2.51 16.65
C ALA A 359 17.54 -1.38 16.55
N CYS A 360 17.64 -0.72 15.38
CA CYS A 360 18.50 0.45 15.18
C CYS A 360 18.11 1.60 16.13
N LEU A 361 16.82 1.95 16.19
CA LEU A 361 16.30 2.98 17.08
C LEU A 361 16.60 2.68 18.54
N TYR A 362 16.40 1.45 19.01
CA TYR A 362 16.71 1.09 20.39
C TYR A 362 18.17 1.37 20.73
N VAL A 363 19.10 0.96 19.88
CA VAL A 363 20.55 1.15 20.11
C VAL A 363 20.89 2.64 20.12
N THR A 364 20.45 3.39 19.12
CA THR A 364 20.80 4.81 19.01
C THR A 364 20.15 5.65 20.13
N ILE A 365 18.91 5.37 20.52
CA ILE A 365 18.25 6.07 21.61
C ILE A 365 18.97 5.83 22.94
N ILE A 366 19.27 4.58 23.27
CA ILE A 366 19.94 4.25 24.54
C ILE A 366 21.37 4.78 24.56
N CYS A 367 22.12 4.70 23.46
CA CYS A 367 23.48 5.19 23.38
C CYS A 367 23.54 6.72 23.39
N THR A 368 22.77 7.39 22.54
CA THR A 368 22.78 8.86 22.45
C THR A 368 22.25 9.53 23.72
N LEU A 369 21.08 9.09 24.23
CA LEU A 369 20.50 9.70 25.42
C LEU A 369 21.28 9.29 26.67
N GLY A 370 21.67 8.01 26.79
CA GLY A 370 22.44 7.51 27.95
C GLY A 370 23.79 8.16 28.11
N SER A 371 24.46 8.47 27.02
CA SER A 371 25.75 9.16 27.01
C SER A 371 25.61 10.68 26.98
N GLY A 372 24.64 11.23 26.24
CA GLY A 372 24.53 12.65 25.96
C GLY A 372 23.89 13.48 27.07
N LEU A 373 22.79 12.99 27.69
CA LEU A 373 22.03 13.78 28.67
C LEU A 373 22.85 14.21 29.89
N GLN A 374 23.83 13.42 30.31
CA GLN A 374 24.67 13.73 31.46
C GLN A 374 25.54 15.01 31.30
N PHE A 375 25.78 15.46 30.05
CA PHE A 375 26.50 16.70 29.78
C PHE A 375 25.64 17.95 29.96
N PHE A 376 24.32 17.80 29.94
CA PHE A 376 23.39 18.91 29.96
C PHE A 376 22.61 18.98 31.28
N ARG A 377 22.08 20.14 31.59
CA ARG A 377 21.18 20.30 32.74
C ARG A 377 19.89 19.52 32.47
N PRO A 378 19.34 18.84 33.50
CA PRO A 378 18.11 18.07 33.33
C PRO A 378 16.97 18.97 32.84
N PRO A 379 16.06 18.43 32.01
CA PRO A 379 14.86 19.14 31.59
C PRO A 379 14.05 19.52 32.84
N ARG A 380 13.33 20.63 32.79
CA ARG A 380 12.43 21.01 33.88
C ARG A 380 11.31 20.00 33.95
N ALA A 381 11.07 19.40 35.11
CA ALA A 381 9.90 18.55 35.29
C ALA A 381 8.65 19.32 34.88
N VAL A 382 7.79 18.67 34.09
CA VAL A 382 6.51 19.25 33.63
C VAL A 382 5.75 19.74 34.87
N VAL A 383 5.46 21.04 34.92
CA VAL A 383 4.98 21.75 36.10
C VAL A 383 3.79 21.02 36.75
N LYS A 384 3.94 20.64 38.02
CA LYS A 384 2.81 20.15 38.82
C LYS A 384 1.78 21.28 38.88
N GLY A 385 0.58 21.07 38.34
CA GLY A 385 -0.51 22.06 38.27
C GLY A 385 -0.97 22.49 36.88
N ALA A 386 -0.34 21.98 35.81
CA ALA A 386 -0.82 22.23 34.45
C ALA A 386 -2.24 21.68 34.27
N PRO A 387 -3.10 22.31 33.41
CA PRO A 387 -4.48 21.84 33.17
C PRO A 387 -4.55 20.39 32.76
N LEU A 388 -3.55 19.90 32.03
CA LEU A 388 -3.43 18.50 31.63
C LEU A 388 -3.31 17.55 32.84
N SER A 389 -2.54 17.95 33.89
CA SER A 389 -2.41 17.17 35.13
C SER A 389 -3.76 17.04 35.86
N GLN A 390 -4.58 18.13 35.84
CA GLN A 390 -5.91 18.09 36.44
C GLN A 390 -6.86 17.20 35.68
N LEU A 391 -6.81 17.19 34.35
CA LEU A 391 -7.63 16.32 33.50
C LEU A 391 -7.31 14.84 33.78
N VAL A 392 -6.03 14.47 33.77
CA VAL A 392 -5.57 13.10 34.06
C VAL A 392 -6.00 12.65 35.46
N MET A 393 -5.85 13.55 36.48
CA MET A 393 -6.28 13.22 37.84
C MET A 393 -7.80 13.13 38.00
N ARG A 394 -8.58 13.92 37.23
CA ARG A 394 -10.04 13.76 37.19
C ARG A 394 -10.43 12.41 36.58
N ALA A 395 -9.80 11.99 35.49
CA ALA A 395 -10.00 10.69 34.88
C ALA A 395 -9.69 9.57 35.92
N ALA A 396 -8.55 9.65 36.59
CA ALA A 396 -8.18 8.72 37.67
C ALA A 396 -9.24 8.65 38.77
N HIS A 397 -9.76 9.79 39.22
CA HIS A 397 -10.81 9.83 40.23
C HIS A 397 -12.11 9.17 39.77
N ILE A 398 -12.55 9.43 38.52
CA ILE A 398 -13.76 8.80 37.95
C ILE A 398 -13.61 7.28 37.88
N VAL A 399 -12.47 6.79 37.36
CA VAL A 399 -12.21 5.37 37.22
C VAL A 399 -12.13 4.66 38.58
N ASN A 400 -11.42 5.25 39.55
CA ASN A 400 -11.30 4.67 40.88
C ASN A 400 -12.65 4.60 41.61
N ARG A 401 -13.50 5.64 41.43
CA ARG A 401 -14.80 5.68 42.09
C ARG A 401 -15.86 4.80 41.42
N HIS A 402 -15.82 4.68 40.10
CA HIS A 402 -16.85 4.01 39.32
C HIS A 402 -16.27 3.02 38.27
N PRO A 403 -15.41 2.05 38.66
CA PRO A 403 -14.74 1.18 37.68
C PRO A 403 -15.72 0.30 36.86
N LYS A 404 -16.83 -0.11 37.44
CA LYS A 404 -17.87 -0.91 36.76
C LYS A 404 -18.62 -0.08 35.71
N SER A 405 -18.98 1.16 36.04
CA SER A 405 -19.67 2.05 35.09
C SER A 405 -18.76 2.43 33.93
N THR A 406 -17.47 2.68 34.18
CA THR A 406 -16.46 2.92 33.15
C THR A 406 -16.37 1.76 32.18
N LEU A 407 -16.34 0.51 32.68
CA LEU A 407 -16.29 -0.67 31.82
C LEU A 407 -17.58 -0.83 31.01
N VAL A 408 -18.76 -0.62 31.60
CA VAL A 408 -20.06 -0.73 30.92
C VAL A 408 -20.16 0.31 29.77
N VAL A 409 -19.82 1.56 30.03
CA VAL A 409 -19.83 2.61 29.01
C VAL A 409 -18.90 2.26 27.85
N ALA A 410 -17.68 1.79 28.17
CA ALA A 410 -16.73 1.40 27.14
C ALA A 410 -17.25 0.21 26.31
N VAL A 411 -17.86 -0.80 26.93
CA VAL A 411 -18.46 -1.92 26.21
C VAL A 411 -19.59 -1.44 25.30
N LEU A 412 -20.45 -0.53 25.75
CA LEU A 412 -21.54 0.02 24.94
C LEU A 412 -21.00 0.78 23.70
N VAL A 413 -19.95 1.60 23.89
CA VAL A 413 -19.27 2.28 22.77
C VAL A 413 -18.68 1.26 21.80
N LEU A 414 -18.01 0.24 22.29
CA LEU A 414 -17.41 -0.81 21.43
C LEU A 414 -18.46 -1.61 20.67
N VAL A 415 -19.61 -1.91 21.29
CA VAL A 415 -20.73 -2.58 20.60
C VAL A 415 -21.28 -1.69 19.47
N GLY A 416 -21.41 -0.38 19.71
CA GLY A 416 -21.78 0.58 18.68
C GLY A 416 -20.77 0.64 17.52
N MET A 417 -19.46 0.62 17.84
CA MET A 417 -18.40 0.58 16.82
C MET A 417 -18.39 -0.75 16.05
N LEU A 418 -18.59 -1.88 16.72
CA LEU A 418 -18.72 -3.18 16.06
C LEU A 418 -19.96 -3.27 15.16
N TRP A 419 -21.04 -2.61 15.54
CA TRP A 419 -22.21 -2.50 14.67
C TRP A 419 -21.88 -1.74 13.37
N SER A 420 -21.21 -0.60 13.50
CA SER A 420 -20.75 0.19 12.35
C SER A 420 -19.74 -0.59 11.48
N ALA A 421 -18.86 -1.36 12.09
CA ALA A 421 -17.85 -2.16 11.40
C ALA A 421 -18.43 -3.17 10.39
N ARG A 422 -19.71 -3.53 10.52
CA ARG A 422 -20.41 -4.40 9.54
C ARG A 422 -20.53 -3.79 8.15
N ALA A 423 -20.39 -2.47 8.04
CA ALA A 423 -20.43 -1.76 6.77
C ALA A 423 -19.08 -1.85 6.02
N VAL A 424 -17.99 -2.16 6.72
CA VAL A 424 -16.65 -2.28 6.13
C VAL A 424 -16.59 -3.48 5.19
N ARG A 425 -16.12 -3.25 3.99
CA ARG A 425 -16.00 -4.26 2.94
C ARG A 425 -14.54 -4.38 2.53
N VAL A 426 -14.15 -5.57 2.07
CA VAL A 426 -12.84 -5.76 1.44
C VAL A 426 -12.95 -5.33 0.00
N ASN A 427 -12.23 -4.29 -0.38
CA ASN A 427 -12.22 -3.76 -1.73
C ASN A 427 -10.96 -2.91 -1.96
N ALA A 428 -10.39 -2.99 -3.15
CA ALA A 428 -9.29 -2.14 -3.57
C ALA A 428 -9.51 -1.74 -5.02
N SER A 429 -9.18 -0.50 -5.35
CA SER A 429 -9.26 0.07 -6.69
C SER A 429 -7.98 0.84 -6.96
N MET A 430 -7.47 0.79 -8.19
CA MET A 430 -6.33 1.60 -8.60
C MET A 430 -6.67 3.09 -8.63
N ILE A 431 -7.91 3.41 -8.96
CA ILE A 431 -8.42 4.78 -9.03
C ILE A 431 -8.40 5.46 -7.65
N GLU A 432 -8.58 4.69 -6.56
CA GLU A 432 -8.53 5.23 -5.19
C GLU A 432 -7.12 5.66 -4.72
N THR A 433 -6.11 5.58 -5.58
CA THR A 433 -4.75 5.99 -5.27
C THR A 433 -4.57 7.51 -5.30
N TYR A 434 -5.37 8.19 -6.11
CA TYR A 434 -5.29 9.64 -6.31
C TYR A 434 -6.49 10.37 -5.69
N GLU A 435 -6.28 11.64 -5.36
CA GLU A 435 -7.36 12.51 -4.86
C GLU A 435 -8.31 12.92 -6.01
N PRO A 436 -9.63 13.04 -5.73
CA PRO A 436 -10.57 13.59 -6.71
C PRO A 436 -10.12 14.97 -7.22
N GLY A 437 -10.04 15.12 -8.55
CA GLY A 437 -9.56 16.34 -9.21
C GLY A 437 -8.05 16.33 -9.53
N HIS A 438 -7.33 15.26 -9.24
CA HIS A 438 -5.93 15.12 -9.67
C HIS A 438 -5.87 14.94 -11.19
N PRO A 439 -4.98 15.64 -11.94
CA PRO A 439 -4.93 15.56 -13.39
C PRO A 439 -4.73 14.15 -13.95
N THR A 440 -3.91 13.36 -13.27
CA THR A 440 -3.67 11.95 -13.62
C THR A 440 -4.94 11.11 -13.49
N LEU A 441 -5.73 11.33 -12.43
CA LEU A 441 -7.02 10.65 -12.23
C LEU A 441 -8.04 11.05 -13.30
N GLU A 442 -8.13 12.34 -13.66
CA GLU A 442 -9.00 12.80 -14.73
C GLU A 442 -8.65 12.16 -16.08
N SER A 443 -7.35 12.04 -16.38
CA SER A 443 -6.86 11.39 -17.59
C SER A 443 -7.19 9.90 -17.62
N LEU A 444 -7.06 9.24 -16.47
CA LEU A 444 -7.43 7.84 -16.28
C LEU A 444 -8.93 7.61 -16.54
N HIS A 445 -9.80 8.43 -15.92
CA HIS A 445 -11.25 8.34 -16.14
C HIS A 445 -11.66 8.64 -17.57
N LEU A 446 -10.92 9.54 -18.26
CA LEU A 446 -11.18 9.84 -19.65
C LEU A 446 -10.90 8.61 -20.53
N VAL A 447 -9.73 7.98 -20.34
CA VAL A 447 -9.36 6.76 -21.08
C VAL A 447 -10.31 5.60 -20.74
N GLU A 448 -10.68 5.45 -19.47
CA GLU A 448 -11.63 4.41 -19.07
C GLU A 448 -13.00 4.57 -19.75
N ARG A 449 -13.51 5.79 -19.84
CA ARG A 449 -14.83 6.07 -20.38
C ARG A 449 -14.86 6.01 -21.91
N GLU A 450 -13.79 6.49 -22.58
CA GLU A 450 -13.82 6.77 -24.02
C GLU A 450 -12.94 5.82 -24.84
N LEU A 451 -11.89 5.21 -24.24
CA LEU A 451 -10.87 4.45 -24.93
C LEU A 451 -10.67 3.02 -24.37
N GLY A 452 -11.72 2.48 -23.77
CA GLY A 452 -11.74 1.07 -23.34
C GLY A 452 -10.98 0.75 -22.05
N GLY A 453 -10.45 1.76 -21.32
CA GLY A 453 -9.85 1.54 -19.99
C GLY A 453 -8.42 1.02 -19.99
N LEU A 454 -7.87 0.84 -18.78
CA LEU A 454 -6.46 0.48 -18.54
C LEU A 454 -6.28 -0.87 -17.83
N LEU A 455 -7.36 -1.57 -17.44
CA LEU A 455 -7.27 -2.83 -16.73
C LEU A 455 -7.42 -4.03 -17.68
N PRO A 456 -6.30 -4.62 -18.18
CA PRO A 456 -6.37 -5.78 -19.04
C PRO A 456 -6.68 -7.04 -18.22
N LEU A 457 -7.75 -7.71 -18.60
CA LEU A 457 -8.07 -9.07 -18.22
C LEU A 457 -7.91 -9.91 -19.49
N GLU A 458 -7.13 -10.95 -19.44
CA GLU A 458 -6.75 -11.66 -20.64
C GLU A 458 -7.06 -13.14 -20.54
N VAL A 459 -7.33 -13.76 -21.70
CA VAL A 459 -7.45 -15.20 -21.82
C VAL A 459 -6.28 -15.72 -22.64
N ASN A 460 -5.54 -16.64 -22.09
CA ASN A 460 -4.53 -17.41 -22.79
C ASN A 460 -5.17 -18.66 -23.36
N LEU A 461 -5.16 -18.80 -24.67
CA LEU A 461 -5.61 -20.00 -25.39
C LEU A 461 -4.39 -20.73 -25.92
N GLN A 462 -4.25 -22.00 -25.62
CA GLN A 462 -3.16 -22.84 -26.09
C GLN A 462 -3.68 -24.06 -26.81
N ALA A 463 -3.25 -24.25 -28.06
CA ALA A 463 -3.64 -25.34 -28.91
C ALA A 463 -2.54 -26.40 -29.06
N ALA A 464 -2.92 -27.64 -29.16
CA ALA A 464 -1.97 -28.73 -29.43
C ALA A 464 -1.36 -28.63 -30.85
N THR A 465 -2.12 -28.11 -31.83
CA THR A 465 -1.70 -27.95 -33.21
C THR A 465 -2.03 -26.57 -33.75
N ALA A 466 -1.22 -26.03 -34.67
CA ALA A 466 -1.35 -24.72 -35.28
C ALA A 466 -2.67 -24.49 -36.05
N GLU A 467 -3.30 -25.53 -36.53
CA GLU A 467 -4.51 -25.45 -37.37
C GLU A 467 -5.79 -25.34 -36.53
N ARG A 468 -5.71 -25.66 -35.23
CA ARG A 468 -6.87 -25.78 -34.34
C ARG A 468 -7.67 -24.47 -34.19
N PHE A 469 -7.00 -23.32 -34.18
CA PHE A 469 -7.66 -22.01 -34.10
C PHE A 469 -8.44 -21.62 -35.37
N LEU A 470 -8.17 -22.29 -36.48
CA LEU A 470 -8.90 -22.08 -37.73
C LEU A 470 -10.06 -23.07 -37.92
N ASP A 471 -10.26 -24.00 -36.97
CA ASP A 471 -11.40 -24.91 -36.98
C ASP A 471 -12.69 -24.14 -36.67
N PRO A 472 -13.76 -24.28 -37.46
CA PRO A 472 -15.01 -23.57 -37.24
C PRO A 472 -15.63 -23.72 -35.87
N ASP A 473 -15.46 -24.86 -35.21
CA ASP A 473 -15.98 -25.12 -33.88
C ASP A 473 -15.23 -24.31 -32.82
N VAL A 474 -13.90 -24.17 -32.89
CA VAL A 474 -13.08 -23.37 -31.98
C VAL A 474 -13.33 -21.89 -32.25
N TYR A 475 -13.37 -21.48 -33.50
CA TYR A 475 -13.66 -20.09 -33.88
C TYR A 475 -14.99 -19.60 -33.27
N ARG A 476 -16.07 -20.36 -33.43
CA ARG A 476 -17.37 -20.00 -32.84
C ARG A 476 -17.38 -19.99 -31.32
N ARG A 477 -16.61 -20.86 -30.68
CA ARG A 477 -16.47 -20.83 -29.19
C ARG A 477 -15.76 -19.57 -28.73
N VAL A 478 -14.72 -19.12 -29.42
CA VAL A 478 -14.04 -17.86 -29.13
C VAL A 478 -14.98 -16.67 -29.33
N GLU A 479 -15.69 -16.63 -30.44
CA GLU A 479 -16.71 -15.64 -30.76
C GLU A 479 -17.84 -15.61 -29.71
N GLU A 480 -18.34 -16.78 -29.29
CA GLU A 480 -19.36 -16.90 -28.25
C GLU A 480 -18.83 -16.38 -26.92
N PHE A 481 -17.59 -16.69 -26.55
CA PHE A 481 -16.97 -16.19 -25.33
C PHE A 481 -16.85 -14.68 -25.36
N GLU A 482 -16.37 -14.09 -26.45
CA GLU A 482 -16.30 -12.62 -26.60
C GLU A 482 -17.67 -11.96 -26.48
N ARG A 483 -18.69 -12.53 -27.10
CA ARG A 483 -20.07 -12.04 -27.02
C ARG A 483 -20.58 -12.08 -25.58
N ILE A 484 -20.29 -13.14 -24.83
CA ILE A 484 -20.64 -13.24 -23.41
C ILE A 484 -19.87 -12.20 -22.59
N ALA A 485 -18.58 -12.02 -22.84
CA ALA A 485 -17.76 -11.03 -22.16
C ALA A 485 -18.27 -9.61 -22.43
N ARG A 486 -18.52 -9.23 -23.68
CA ARG A 486 -19.04 -7.92 -24.10
C ARG A 486 -20.42 -7.58 -23.50
N ARG A 487 -21.23 -8.59 -23.15
CA ARG A 487 -22.53 -8.39 -22.47
C ARG A 487 -22.42 -8.05 -20.99
N GLN A 488 -21.25 -8.20 -20.39
CA GLN A 488 -21.06 -7.84 -18.98
C GLN A 488 -20.95 -6.33 -18.82
N ALA A 489 -21.68 -5.77 -17.85
CA ALA A 489 -21.76 -4.32 -17.64
C ALA A 489 -20.42 -3.67 -17.31
N ASP A 490 -19.49 -4.43 -16.70
CA ASP A 490 -18.19 -3.96 -16.27
C ASP A 490 -17.09 -4.25 -17.32
N VAL A 491 -17.42 -4.83 -18.47
CA VAL A 491 -16.51 -5.03 -19.61
C VAL A 491 -16.71 -3.90 -20.61
N LEU A 492 -15.64 -3.24 -20.98
CA LEU A 492 -15.64 -2.13 -21.93
C LEU A 492 -15.50 -2.63 -23.36
N PHE A 493 -14.59 -3.57 -23.58
CA PHE A 493 -14.52 -4.33 -24.82
C PHE A 493 -13.82 -5.69 -24.61
N ALA A 494 -14.02 -6.60 -25.56
CA ALA A 494 -13.30 -7.85 -25.67
C ALA A 494 -12.92 -8.05 -27.15
N ARG A 495 -11.68 -8.48 -27.42
CA ARG A 495 -11.14 -8.69 -28.78
C ARG A 495 -10.21 -9.86 -28.83
N SER A 496 -10.22 -10.54 -29.97
CA SER A 496 -9.28 -11.60 -30.30
C SER A 496 -8.90 -11.60 -31.79
N TYR A 497 -8.25 -12.67 -32.21
CA TYR A 497 -7.97 -12.90 -33.62
C TYR A 497 -9.26 -13.03 -34.47
N VAL A 498 -10.41 -13.36 -33.86
CA VAL A 498 -11.73 -13.48 -34.52
C VAL A 498 -12.12 -12.13 -35.13
N ASP A 499 -12.05 -11.04 -34.40
CA ASP A 499 -12.39 -9.70 -34.90
C ASP A 499 -11.54 -9.30 -36.11
N LEU A 500 -10.27 -9.70 -36.16
CA LEU A 500 -9.38 -9.44 -37.28
C LEU A 500 -9.78 -10.23 -38.52
N HIS A 501 -10.10 -11.51 -38.35
CA HIS A 501 -10.60 -12.34 -39.45
C HIS A 501 -11.93 -11.82 -40.01
N ASP A 502 -12.84 -11.36 -39.15
CA ASP A 502 -14.12 -10.79 -39.55
C ASP A 502 -13.95 -9.44 -40.28
N ALA A 503 -13.10 -8.55 -39.75
CA ALA A 503 -12.81 -7.27 -40.42
C ALA A 503 -12.23 -7.46 -41.84
N ILE A 504 -11.31 -8.42 -41.98
CA ILE A 504 -10.75 -8.78 -43.28
C ILE A 504 -11.82 -9.41 -44.22
N GLY A 505 -12.65 -10.30 -43.67
CA GLY A 505 -13.73 -10.95 -44.38
C GLY A 505 -14.72 -9.92 -44.96
N GLN A 506 -15.16 -8.98 -44.17
CA GLN A 506 -16.02 -7.86 -44.58
C GLN A 506 -15.36 -6.96 -45.62
N GLY A 507 -14.09 -6.64 -45.47
CA GLY A 507 -13.31 -5.85 -46.43
C GLY A 507 -13.17 -6.55 -47.82
N LEU A 508 -13.12 -7.88 -47.85
CA LEU A 508 -12.98 -8.67 -49.07
C LEU A 508 -14.32 -8.84 -49.79
N THR A 509 -15.43 -8.90 -49.07
CA THR A 509 -16.77 -9.15 -49.64
C THR A 509 -17.48 -7.87 -50.05
N GLY A 510 -17.08 -6.72 -49.56
CA GLY A 510 -17.71 -5.42 -49.83
C GLY A 510 -19.15 -5.30 -49.28
N SER A 511 -19.60 -6.23 -48.45
CA SER A 511 -20.91 -6.21 -47.83
C SER A 511 -20.84 -5.47 -46.49
N SER A 512 -21.60 -4.38 -46.39
CA SER A 512 -21.81 -3.64 -45.14
C SER A 512 -23.08 -4.13 -44.45
N ASP A 513 -23.23 -5.41 -44.27
CA ASP A 513 -24.41 -5.95 -43.57
C ASP A 513 -24.18 -5.90 -42.09
N ASN A 514 -24.82 -4.92 -41.41
CA ASN A 514 -25.05 -4.83 -39.99
C ASN A 514 -26.10 -5.84 -39.47
N ASP A 515 -26.22 -7.00 -40.11
CA ASP A 515 -27.12 -8.05 -39.66
C ASP A 515 -26.36 -9.00 -38.70
N ASP A 516 -26.37 -8.66 -37.41
CA ASP A 516 -25.93 -9.56 -36.31
C ASP A 516 -26.71 -10.91 -36.34
N ASP A 517 -27.87 -10.97 -37.00
CA ASP A 517 -28.70 -12.17 -37.14
C ASP A 517 -28.25 -13.11 -38.28
N ALA A 518 -27.38 -12.67 -39.20
CA ALA A 518 -26.93 -13.47 -40.32
C ALA A 518 -25.74 -14.40 -40.01
N ALA A 519 -24.98 -14.12 -38.93
CA ALA A 519 -23.82 -14.92 -38.55
C ALA A 519 -24.17 -16.33 -38.03
N ASP A 520 -25.37 -16.54 -37.52
CA ASP A 520 -25.81 -17.84 -36.97
C ASP A 520 -26.16 -18.89 -38.11
N ALA A 521 -26.15 -18.49 -39.37
CA ALA A 521 -26.55 -19.33 -40.47
C ALA A 521 -25.40 -19.75 -41.42
N GLU A 522 -24.16 -19.31 -41.19
CA GLU A 522 -23.02 -19.69 -42.04
C GLU A 522 -22.64 -21.15 -41.80
N ASP A 523 -22.66 -21.92 -42.92
CA ASP A 523 -22.25 -23.34 -42.92
C ASP A 523 -20.74 -23.49 -42.60
N ASN A 524 -20.36 -24.55 -41.89
CA ASN A 524 -18.97 -24.83 -41.50
C ASN A 524 -18.00 -24.81 -42.70
N GLU A 525 -18.46 -25.22 -43.89
CA GLU A 525 -17.60 -25.25 -45.08
C GLU A 525 -17.36 -23.83 -45.64
N SER A 526 -18.37 -22.95 -45.59
CA SER A 526 -18.22 -21.55 -46.01
C SER A 526 -17.36 -20.78 -45.07
N LEU A 527 -17.54 -20.98 -43.75
CA LEU A 527 -16.69 -20.41 -42.70
C LEU A 527 -15.23 -20.85 -42.86
N GLN A 528 -14.98 -22.14 -43.06
CA GLN A 528 -13.62 -22.67 -43.27
C GLN A 528 -12.94 -22.03 -44.48
N ARG A 529 -13.69 -21.82 -45.56
CA ARG A 529 -13.18 -21.14 -46.78
C ARG A 529 -12.89 -19.67 -46.53
N ARG A 530 -13.71 -18.99 -45.74
CA ARG A 530 -13.53 -17.59 -45.33
C ARG A 530 -12.28 -17.45 -44.45
N LEU A 531 -12.14 -18.31 -43.45
CA LEU A 531 -10.99 -18.32 -42.52
C LEU A 531 -9.67 -18.60 -43.27
N SER A 532 -9.67 -19.55 -44.19
CA SER A 532 -8.48 -19.87 -44.99
C SER A 532 -8.05 -18.68 -45.88
N ARG A 533 -9.03 -17.90 -46.40
CA ARG A 533 -8.77 -16.71 -47.22
C ARG A 533 -8.22 -15.56 -46.37
N SER A 534 -8.86 -15.28 -45.26
CA SER A 534 -8.41 -14.20 -44.35
C SER A 534 -7.05 -14.54 -43.76
N GLN A 535 -6.78 -15.79 -43.41
CA GLN A 535 -5.50 -16.24 -42.93
C GLN A 535 -4.39 -16.08 -43.98
N TRP A 536 -4.65 -16.43 -45.22
CA TRP A 536 -3.69 -16.23 -46.31
C TRP A 536 -3.30 -14.74 -46.43
N LEU A 537 -4.27 -13.83 -46.21
CA LEU A 537 -4.00 -12.38 -46.24
C LEU A 537 -3.19 -11.96 -45.04
N LEU A 538 -3.53 -12.46 -43.84
CA LEU A 538 -2.79 -12.17 -42.58
C LEU A 538 -1.34 -12.67 -42.65
N ASP A 539 -1.07 -13.78 -43.29
CA ASP A 539 0.29 -14.29 -43.49
C ASP A 539 1.14 -13.40 -44.40
N HIS A 540 0.52 -12.54 -45.21
CA HIS A 540 1.24 -11.64 -46.12
C HIS A 540 1.30 -10.17 -45.64
N VAL A 541 0.38 -9.76 -44.73
CA VAL A 541 0.21 -8.37 -44.29
C VAL A 541 0.06 -8.27 -42.77
N GLY A 542 0.11 -9.42 -42.06
CA GLY A 542 -0.24 -9.50 -40.65
C GLY A 542 0.58 -8.65 -39.70
N ASP A 543 1.88 -8.47 -39.96
CA ASP A 543 2.75 -7.61 -39.14
C ASP A 543 2.26 -6.15 -39.15
N SER A 544 1.66 -5.74 -40.25
CA SER A 544 1.10 -4.40 -40.42
C SER A 544 -0.28 -4.21 -39.79
N LEU A 545 -0.93 -5.28 -39.38
CA LEU A 545 -2.28 -5.28 -38.79
C LEU A 545 -2.30 -5.68 -37.32
N SER A 546 -1.16 -5.69 -36.65
CA SER A 546 -1.01 -6.10 -35.24
C SER A 546 -1.52 -7.51 -34.95
N TYR A 547 -1.51 -8.41 -35.95
CA TYR A 547 -1.97 -9.79 -35.79
C TYR A 547 -1.16 -10.55 -34.75
N GLY A 548 0.14 -10.31 -34.69
CA GLY A 548 1.04 -10.87 -33.68
C GLY A 548 0.66 -10.50 -32.24
N SER A 549 -0.15 -9.47 -32.05
CA SER A 549 -0.70 -9.13 -30.74
C SER A 549 -1.79 -10.09 -30.26
N PHE A 550 -2.42 -10.88 -31.14
CA PHE A 550 -3.50 -11.80 -30.77
C PHE A 550 -3.19 -13.28 -31.03
N MET A 551 -2.22 -13.57 -31.87
CA MET A 551 -1.81 -14.95 -32.18
C MET A 551 -0.31 -15.05 -32.43
N THR A 552 0.32 -16.06 -31.88
CA THR A 552 1.74 -16.34 -32.11
C THR A 552 2.04 -16.77 -33.54
N ALA A 553 3.26 -16.55 -34.03
CA ALA A 553 3.69 -16.89 -35.37
C ALA A 553 3.56 -18.40 -35.66
N ASP A 554 3.74 -19.26 -34.64
CA ASP A 554 3.54 -20.71 -34.73
C ASP A 554 2.06 -21.14 -34.65
N ARG A 555 1.14 -20.21 -34.42
CA ARG A 555 -0.33 -20.39 -34.30
C ARG A 555 -0.73 -21.41 -33.23
N ARG A 556 0.09 -21.63 -32.23
CA ARG A 556 -0.22 -22.53 -31.12
C ARG A 556 -0.77 -21.79 -29.89
N ARG A 557 -0.60 -20.48 -29.84
CA ARG A 557 -1.15 -19.66 -28.77
C ARG A 557 -1.93 -18.49 -29.35
N ALA A 558 -3.08 -18.23 -28.74
CA ALA A 558 -3.89 -17.06 -29.05
C ALA A 558 -4.33 -16.38 -27.76
N ARG A 559 -4.61 -15.08 -27.82
CA ARG A 559 -5.17 -14.35 -26.69
C ARG A 559 -6.51 -13.73 -27.01
N ILE A 560 -7.36 -13.60 -25.97
CA ILE A 560 -8.51 -12.71 -25.98
C ILE A 560 -8.20 -11.59 -25.02
N LEU A 561 -8.16 -10.38 -25.51
CA LEU A 561 -7.97 -9.17 -24.71
C LEU A 561 -9.33 -8.65 -24.26
N ILE A 562 -9.53 -8.59 -22.95
CA ILE A 562 -10.73 -8.01 -22.32
C ILE A 562 -10.27 -6.79 -21.53
N LYS A 563 -10.90 -5.65 -21.72
CA LYS A 563 -10.67 -4.48 -20.87
C LYS A 563 -11.88 -4.24 -19.99
N ALA A 564 -11.65 -4.24 -18.68
CA ALA A 564 -12.68 -4.05 -17.68
C ALA A 564 -12.54 -2.67 -17.01
N ARG A 565 -13.65 -2.17 -16.46
CA ARG A 565 -13.67 -0.98 -15.61
C ARG A 565 -12.99 -1.26 -14.28
N ASP A 566 -12.37 -0.24 -13.69
CA ASP A 566 -11.91 -0.31 -12.31
C ASP A 566 -13.08 -0.17 -11.33
N VAL A 567 -13.83 -1.23 -11.19
CA VAL A 567 -14.99 -1.32 -10.27
C VAL A 567 -14.63 -1.85 -8.89
N GLY A 568 -13.33 -1.97 -8.62
CA GLY A 568 -12.78 -2.54 -7.40
C GLY A 568 -12.73 -4.08 -7.41
N THR A 569 -11.82 -4.62 -6.58
CA THR A 569 -11.47 -6.04 -6.60
C THR A 569 -12.65 -6.97 -6.37
N ARG A 570 -13.65 -6.57 -5.58
CA ARG A 570 -14.82 -7.42 -5.29
C ARG A 570 -15.69 -7.69 -6.50
N LYS A 571 -16.03 -6.65 -7.28
CA LYS A 571 -16.83 -6.82 -8.52
C LYS A 571 -16.01 -7.50 -9.60
N LEU A 572 -14.73 -7.13 -9.70
CA LEU A 572 -13.82 -7.75 -10.65
C LEU A 572 -13.66 -9.26 -10.38
N HIS A 573 -13.61 -9.68 -9.12
CA HIS A 573 -13.59 -11.09 -8.74
C HIS A 573 -14.89 -11.82 -9.14
N GLN A 574 -16.06 -11.16 -9.07
CA GLN A 574 -17.32 -11.74 -9.56
C GLN A 574 -17.30 -11.91 -11.08
N LEU A 575 -16.80 -10.93 -11.82
CA LEU A 575 -16.61 -10.98 -13.26
C LEU A 575 -15.64 -12.11 -13.63
N ILE A 576 -14.50 -12.21 -12.97
CA ILE A 576 -13.49 -13.26 -13.17
C ILE A 576 -14.11 -14.65 -13.01
N ARG A 577 -14.86 -14.89 -11.94
CA ARG A 577 -15.50 -16.19 -11.69
C ARG A 577 -16.55 -16.53 -12.75
N LEU A 578 -17.29 -15.54 -13.24
CA LEU A 578 -18.25 -15.75 -14.31
C LEU A 578 -17.52 -16.12 -15.61
N LEU A 579 -16.51 -15.35 -16.00
CA LEU A 579 -15.74 -15.59 -17.21
C LEU A 579 -14.98 -16.92 -17.17
N ASP A 580 -14.41 -17.28 -16.02
CA ASP A 580 -13.75 -18.57 -15.82
C ASP A 580 -14.73 -19.75 -15.98
N GLY A 581 -15.92 -19.62 -15.39
CA GLY A 581 -16.98 -20.63 -15.55
C GLY A 581 -17.43 -20.80 -17.00
N GLU A 582 -17.56 -19.71 -17.77
CA GLU A 582 -17.90 -19.76 -19.20
C GLU A 582 -16.72 -20.29 -20.03
N LEU A 583 -15.49 -19.98 -19.66
CA LEU A 583 -14.29 -20.49 -20.30
C LEU A 583 -14.22 -22.02 -20.19
N GLN A 584 -14.44 -22.57 -19.00
CA GLN A 584 -14.46 -24.00 -18.75
C GLN A 584 -15.63 -24.70 -19.48
N ARG A 585 -16.78 -24.01 -19.60
CA ARG A 585 -17.94 -24.54 -20.37
C ARG A 585 -17.65 -24.64 -21.86
N LEU A 586 -17.04 -23.60 -22.43
CA LEU A 586 -16.79 -23.49 -23.87
C LEU A 586 -15.55 -24.30 -24.30
N PHE A 587 -14.53 -24.42 -23.43
CA PHE A 587 -13.29 -25.11 -23.71
C PHE A 587 -13.05 -26.26 -22.72
N PRO A 588 -13.90 -27.31 -22.73
CA PRO A 588 -13.65 -28.51 -21.93
C PRO A 588 -12.35 -29.19 -22.36
N GLY A 589 -11.69 -29.96 -21.47
CA GLY A 589 -10.41 -30.60 -21.76
C GLY A 589 -10.36 -31.45 -23.05
N GLU A 590 -11.52 -31.92 -23.57
CA GLU A 590 -11.64 -32.63 -24.82
C GLU A 590 -11.61 -31.71 -26.07
N SER A 591 -11.68 -30.39 -25.88
CA SER A 591 -11.70 -29.41 -26.99
C SER A 591 -10.38 -29.33 -27.76
N GLY A 592 -9.27 -29.83 -27.17
CA GLY A 592 -7.91 -29.66 -27.70
C GLY A 592 -7.36 -28.24 -27.57
N ILE A 593 -8.04 -27.39 -26.82
CA ILE A 593 -7.62 -26.05 -26.43
C ILE A 593 -7.55 -26.01 -24.92
N ASP A 594 -6.40 -25.62 -24.38
CA ASP A 594 -6.24 -25.24 -22.98
C ASP A 594 -6.48 -23.75 -22.87
N ALA A 595 -7.43 -23.36 -22.02
CA ALA A 595 -7.89 -21.99 -21.89
C ALA A 595 -7.82 -21.54 -20.43
N SER A 596 -7.07 -20.48 -20.15
CA SER A 596 -6.90 -19.94 -18.80
C SER A 596 -7.04 -18.41 -18.79
N LEU A 597 -7.61 -17.87 -17.71
CA LEU A 597 -7.60 -16.43 -17.45
C LEU A 597 -6.23 -16.02 -16.92
N THR A 598 -5.74 -14.89 -17.41
CA THR A 598 -4.48 -14.28 -17.00
C THR A 598 -4.56 -12.74 -17.08
N GLY A 599 -3.45 -12.07 -17.03
CA GLY A 599 -3.37 -10.60 -17.06
C GLY A 599 -3.23 -9.98 -15.69
N ASP A 600 -2.75 -8.73 -15.66
CA ASP A 600 -2.48 -8.03 -14.40
C ASP A 600 -3.74 -7.83 -13.55
N ALA A 601 -4.87 -7.55 -14.16
CA ALA A 601 -6.14 -7.40 -13.44
C ALA A 601 -6.56 -8.69 -12.72
N TYR A 602 -6.38 -9.84 -13.39
CA TYR A 602 -6.65 -11.16 -12.81
C TYR A 602 -5.73 -11.46 -11.61
N VAL A 603 -4.43 -11.34 -11.84
CA VAL A 603 -3.41 -11.68 -10.84
C VAL A 603 -3.49 -10.74 -9.64
N ASN A 604 -3.65 -9.43 -9.86
CA ASN A 604 -3.81 -8.44 -8.79
C ASN A 604 -5.08 -8.67 -7.96
N THR A 605 -6.19 -9.07 -8.59
CA THR A 605 -7.43 -9.35 -7.87
C THR A 605 -7.28 -10.54 -6.92
N LEU A 606 -6.66 -11.63 -7.39
CA LEU A 606 -6.38 -12.81 -6.56
C LEU A 606 -5.37 -12.50 -5.44
N ALA A 607 -4.36 -11.68 -5.74
CA ALA A 607 -3.38 -11.25 -4.73
C ALA A 607 -4.02 -10.45 -3.61
N MET A 608 -4.95 -9.55 -3.92
CA MET A 608 -5.62 -8.70 -2.93
C MET A 608 -6.44 -9.51 -1.92
N GLU A 609 -7.12 -10.56 -2.34
CA GLU A 609 -7.86 -11.43 -1.42
C GLU A 609 -6.93 -12.13 -0.44
N ASN A 610 -5.78 -12.60 -0.93
CA ASN A 610 -4.76 -13.23 -0.10
C ASN A 610 -4.14 -12.22 0.89
N VAL A 611 -3.84 -11.00 0.46
CA VAL A 611 -3.24 -9.96 1.32
C VAL A 611 -4.13 -9.66 2.52
N VAL A 612 -5.43 -9.48 2.34
CA VAL A 612 -6.33 -9.19 3.47
C VAL A 612 -6.39 -10.37 4.45
N ARG A 613 -6.46 -11.59 3.95
CA ARG A 613 -6.44 -12.81 4.79
C ARG A 613 -5.12 -12.93 5.56
N ASP A 614 -4.00 -12.65 4.89
CA ASP A 614 -2.66 -12.70 5.48
C ASP A 614 -2.50 -11.67 6.60
N LEU A 615 -3.05 -10.47 6.41
CA LEU A 615 -3.02 -9.41 7.42
C LEU A 615 -3.87 -9.74 8.64
N PHE A 616 -5.02 -10.40 8.48
CA PHE A 616 -5.80 -10.92 9.62
C PHE A 616 -5.05 -12.01 10.39
N THR A 617 -4.42 -12.93 9.70
CA THR A 617 -3.60 -13.98 10.37
C THR A 617 -2.38 -13.39 11.04
N SER A 618 -1.73 -12.40 10.43
CA SER A 618 -0.62 -11.65 11.01
C SER A 618 -1.04 -10.87 12.25
N LEU A 619 -2.19 -10.19 12.22
CA LEU A 619 -2.73 -9.48 13.38
C LEU A 619 -3.04 -10.44 14.54
N LEU A 620 -3.62 -11.60 14.26
CA LEU A 620 -3.89 -12.62 15.27
C LEU A 620 -2.59 -13.16 15.88
N THR A 621 -1.60 -13.48 15.05
CA THR A 621 -0.27 -13.92 15.47
C THR A 621 0.42 -12.86 16.31
N ALA A 622 0.44 -11.60 15.86
CA ALA A 622 0.97 -10.47 16.61
C ALA A 622 0.33 -10.36 17.99
N THR A 623 -1.00 -10.42 18.01
CA THR A 623 -1.77 -10.35 19.25
C THR A 623 -1.32 -11.42 20.24
N VAL A 624 -1.32 -12.69 19.83
CA VAL A 624 -0.92 -13.79 20.69
C VAL A 624 0.52 -13.65 21.21
N VAL A 625 1.45 -13.32 20.31
CA VAL A 625 2.88 -13.21 20.66
C VAL A 625 3.13 -12.00 21.58
N ILE A 626 2.58 -10.82 21.26
CA ILE A 626 2.77 -9.60 22.05
C ILE A 626 2.26 -9.81 23.49
N PHE A 627 1.02 -10.33 23.66
CA PHE A 627 0.48 -10.54 25.00
C PHE A 627 1.18 -11.68 25.76
N SER A 628 1.74 -12.66 25.05
CA SER A 628 2.62 -13.67 25.64
C SER A 628 3.93 -13.04 26.15
N ILE A 629 4.56 -12.15 25.36
CA ILE A 629 5.77 -11.42 25.75
C ILE A 629 5.50 -10.55 26.98
N ILE A 630 4.37 -9.84 27.02
CA ILE A 630 3.95 -9.07 28.20
C ILE A 630 3.80 -10.01 29.42
N GLY A 631 3.10 -11.12 29.25
CA GLY A 631 2.90 -12.10 30.31
C GLY A 631 4.21 -12.66 30.86
N ILE A 632 5.17 -12.99 30.00
CA ILE A 632 6.51 -13.51 30.34
C ILE A 632 7.34 -12.40 30.97
N GLY A 633 7.42 -11.21 30.36
CA GLY A 633 8.21 -10.06 30.83
C GLY A 633 7.81 -9.63 32.24
N PHE A 634 6.51 -9.61 32.51
CA PHE A 634 5.97 -9.35 33.85
C PHE A 634 5.82 -10.62 34.71
N ARG A 635 6.24 -11.80 34.26
CA ARG A 635 6.10 -13.08 34.96
C ARG A 635 4.69 -13.31 35.51
N SER A 636 3.67 -12.94 34.74
CA SER A 636 2.27 -13.01 35.14
C SER A 636 1.34 -13.10 33.93
N LEU A 637 0.84 -14.27 33.67
CA LEU A 637 -0.14 -14.50 32.59
C LEU A 637 -1.38 -13.62 32.76
N ARG A 638 -1.76 -13.35 34.01
CA ARG A 638 -2.89 -12.46 34.34
C ARG A 638 -2.66 -11.03 33.85
N THR A 639 -1.43 -10.52 33.95
CA THR A 639 -1.07 -9.20 33.44
C THR A 639 -1.22 -9.15 31.93
N GLY A 640 -0.75 -10.18 31.20
CA GLY A 640 -0.95 -10.30 29.76
C GLY A 640 -2.43 -10.31 29.36
N LEU A 641 -3.27 -11.08 30.06
CA LEU A 641 -4.70 -11.15 29.78
C LEU A 641 -5.46 -9.85 30.08
N ILE A 642 -5.11 -9.15 31.18
CA ILE A 642 -5.73 -7.87 31.54
C ILE A 642 -5.37 -6.80 30.51
N SER A 643 -4.13 -6.79 30.01
CA SER A 643 -3.67 -5.82 28.99
C SER A 643 -4.28 -6.05 27.59
N PHE A 644 -4.85 -7.23 27.33
CA PHE A 644 -5.48 -7.54 26.04
C PHE A 644 -6.65 -6.58 25.73
N VAL A 645 -7.59 -6.41 26.69
CA VAL A 645 -8.82 -5.63 26.46
C VAL A 645 -8.54 -4.17 26.09
N PRO A 646 -7.72 -3.40 26.86
CA PRO A 646 -7.41 -2.02 26.53
C PRO A 646 -6.74 -1.85 25.15
N ASN A 647 -5.88 -2.78 24.75
CA ASN A 647 -5.14 -2.70 23.50
C ASN A 647 -5.94 -3.13 22.26
N MET A 648 -6.96 -3.98 22.44
CA MET A 648 -7.88 -4.31 21.33
C MET A 648 -8.93 -3.22 21.11
N THR A 649 -9.24 -2.43 22.12
CA THR A 649 -10.23 -1.34 22.04
C THR A 649 -9.95 -0.33 20.94
N PRO A 650 -8.73 0.23 20.79
CA PRO A 650 -8.42 1.17 19.71
C PRO A 650 -8.64 0.57 18.32
N LEU A 651 -8.26 -0.69 18.13
CA LEU A 651 -8.40 -1.36 16.82
C LEU A 651 -9.87 -1.54 16.45
N LEU A 652 -10.70 -1.98 17.41
CA LEU A 652 -12.15 -2.13 17.22
C LEU A 652 -12.82 -0.78 16.97
N PHE A 653 -12.34 0.28 17.66
CA PHE A 653 -12.83 1.63 17.45
C PHE A 653 -12.49 2.12 16.03
N THR A 654 -11.29 1.88 15.54
CA THR A 654 -10.86 2.25 14.18
C THR A 654 -11.66 1.50 13.12
N LEU A 655 -11.90 0.20 13.33
CA LEU A 655 -12.74 -0.58 12.42
C LEU A 655 -14.16 -0.01 12.34
N GLY A 656 -14.72 0.38 13.50
CA GLY A 656 -16.03 1.04 13.57
C GLY A 656 -16.02 2.42 12.88
N TYR A 657 -14.95 3.20 13.05
CA TYR A 657 -14.77 4.47 12.38
C TYR A 657 -14.72 4.32 10.86
N MET A 658 -14.00 3.30 10.34
CA MET A 658 -14.00 2.99 8.92
C MET A 658 -15.43 2.73 8.40
N GLY A 659 -16.24 1.97 9.16
CA GLY A 659 -17.63 1.73 8.81
C GLY A 659 -18.49 3.01 8.77
N LEU A 660 -18.27 3.95 9.72
CA LEU A 660 -18.96 5.25 9.72
C LEU A 660 -18.56 6.14 8.54
N ARG A 661 -17.30 6.08 8.12
CA ARG A 661 -16.76 6.86 7.00
C ARG A 661 -17.02 6.22 5.64
N GLY A 662 -17.48 4.96 5.60
CA GLY A 662 -17.63 4.19 4.38
C GLY A 662 -16.30 3.80 3.74
N TYR A 663 -15.23 3.67 4.54
CA TYR A 663 -13.92 3.26 4.05
C TYR A 663 -13.87 1.75 3.89
N ASP A 664 -13.47 1.31 2.72
CA ASP A 664 -13.24 -0.09 2.43
C ASP A 664 -11.89 -0.54 3.00
N LEU A 665 -11.78 -1.83 3.29
CA LEU A 665 -10.56 -2.47 3.75
C LEU A 665 -9.70 -2.82 2.53
N ASN A 666 -8.55 -2.16 2.41
CA ASN A 666 -7.54 -2.40 1.39
C ASN A 666 -6.16 -2.61 2.02
N VAL A 667 -5.14 -2.90 1.21
CA VAL A 667 -3.77 -3.17 1.69
C VAL A 667 -3.23 -2.05 2.57
N SER A 668 -3.43 -0.80 2.17
CA SER A 668 -2.91 0.38 2.88
C SER A 668 -3.59 0.60 4.23
N ASN A 669 -4.88 0.28 4.33
CA ASN A 669 -5.66 0.50 5.55
C ASN A 669 -5.49 -0.64 6.56
N VAL A 670 -5.34 -1.89 6.11
CA VAL A 670 -5.21 -3.05 7.02
C VAL A 670 -3.89 -3.02 7.80
N ILE A 671 -2.82 -2.50 7.21
CA ILE A 671 -1.52 -2.32 7.87
C ILE A 671 -1.63 -1.48 9.15
N VAL A 672 -2.55 -0.50 9.18
CA VAL A 672 -2.81 0.33 10.35
C VAL A 672 -3.07 -0.51 11.61
N PHE A 673 -3.81 -1.62 11.49
CA PHE A 673 -4.16 -2.45 12.66
C PHE A 673 -2.93 -3.11 13.28
N THR A 674 -2.04 -3.66 12.46
CA THR A 674 -0.81 -4.32 12.93
C THR A 674 0.18 -3.33 13.53
N ILE A 675 0.38 -2.18 12.87
CA ILE A 675 1.26 -1.11 13.34
C ILE A 675 0.73 -0.50 14.63
N SER A 676 -0.56 -0.17 14.65
CA SER A 676 -1.19 0.47 15.80
C SER A 676 -1.22 -0.43 17.03
N LEU A 677 -1.36 -1.75 16.87
CA LEU A 677 -1.26 -2.68 17.97
C LEU A 677 0.13 -2.60 18.63
N GLY A 678 1.19 -2.58 17.81
CA GLY A 678 2.56 -2.46 18.32
C GLY A 678 2.82 -1.16 19.08
N ILE A 679 2.25 -0.03 18.60
CA ILE A 679 2.43 1.28 19.23
C ILE A 679 1.56 1.43 20.48
N ALA A 680 0.30 0.98 20.46
CA ALA A 680 -0.61 1.13 21.59
C ALA A 680 -0.15 0.36 22.83
N VAL A 681 0.52 -0.77 22.65
CA VAL A 681 1.05 -1.60 23.74
C VAL A 681 2.15 -0.90 24.55
N ASP A 682 2.86 0.06 23.96
CA ASP A 682 3.96 0.82 24.60
C ASP A 682 3.48 1.52 25.89
N ASP A 683 2.43 2.31 25.79
CA ASP A 683 1.86 3.05 26.92
C ASP A 683 1.33 2.07 28.01
N THR A 684 0.71 0.97 27.61
CA THR A 684 0.25 -0.09 28.50
C THR A 684 1.43 -0.72 29.30
N ILE A 685 2.58 -0.99 28.64
CA ILE A 685 3.77 -1.55 29.31
C ILE A 685 4.31 -0.56 30.35
N HIS A 686 4.41 0.71 30.02
CA HIS A 686 4.88 1.73 30.96
C HIS A 686 3.94 1.88 32.17
N PHE A 687 2.62 1.89 31.96
CA PHE A 687 1.63 1.93 33.03
C PHE A 687 1.72 0.70 33.96
N LEU A 688 1.77 -0.50 33.37
CA LEU A 688 1.87 -1.76 34.11
C LEU A 688 3.17 -1.89 34.89
N SER A 689 4.28 -1.36 34.33
CA SER A 689 5.57 -1.34 35.02
C SER A 689 5.48 -0.54 36.33
N ARG A 690 4.93 0.68 36.27
CA ARG A 690 4.74 1.54 37.42
C ARG A 690 3.69 1.00 38.40
N PHE A 691 2.60 0.46 37.91
CA PHE A 691 1.59 -0.21 38.73
C PHE A 691 2.20 -1.34 39.57
N ARG A 692 3.04 -2.18 38.98
CA ARG A 692 3.66 -3.30 39.70
C ARG A 692 4.73 -2.85 40.70
N GLU A 693 5.48 -1.82 40.40
CA GLU A 693 6.43 -1.21 41.31
C GLU A 693 5.70 -0.66 42.54
N SER A 694 4.64 0.11 42.30
CA SER A 694 3.82 0.68 43.39
C SER A 694 3.09 -0.38 44.21
N LEU A 695 2.61 -1.44 43.56
CA LEU A 695 1.95 -2.56 44.26
C LEU A 695 2.90 -3.32 45.22
N LYS A 696 4.19 -3.39 44.89
CA LYS A 696 5.21 -3.98 45.77
C LYS A 696 5.47 -3.12 47.00
N LEU A 697 5.33 -1.78 46.87
CA LEU A 697 5.59 -0.81 47.92
C LEU A 697 4.41 -0.64 48.88
N HIS A 698 3.19 -0.59 48.33
CA HIS A 698 2.00 -0.20 49.07
C HIS A 698 1.06 -1.36 49.42
N HIS A 699 1.23 -2.55 48.78
CA HIS A 699 0.39 -3.74 48.94
C HIS A 699 -1.11 -3.52 48.74
N ASP A 700 -1.53 -2.32 48.23
CA ASP A 700 -2.91 -1.96 47.93
C ASP A 700 -3.09 -1.60 46.45
N VAL A 701 -4.11 -2.20 45.81
CA VAL A 701 -4.40 -2.04 44.35
C VAL A 701 -4.89 -0.63 44.08
N ASP A 702 -5.75 -0.06 44.92
CA ASP A 702 -6.33 1.28 44.71
C ASP A 702 -5.23 2.35 44.77
N GLN A 703 -4.30 2.24 45.73
CA GLN A 703 -3.14 3.11 45.84
C GLN A 703 -2.15 2.91 44.69
N ALA A 704 -1.91 1.65 44.32
CA ALA A 704 -1.01 1.34 43.22
C ALA A 704 -1.49 1.91 41.87
N VAL A 705 -2.80 1.81 41.59
CA VAL A 705 -3.40 2.42 40.38
C VAL A 705 -3.30 3.94 40.43
N SER A 706 -3.65 4.55 41.57
CA SER A 706 -3.58 6.02 41.75
C SER A 706 -2.16 6.56 41.55
N HIS A 707 -1.16 5.84 42.08
CA HIS A 707 0.25 6.21 41.94
C HIS A 707 0.75 6.06 40.50
N ALA A 708 0.38 4.95 39.82
CA ALA A 708 0.67 4.75 38.42
C ALA A 708 0.09 5.88 37.55
N PHE A 709 -1.15 6.31 37.80
CA PHE A 709 -1.74 7.47 37.13
C PHE A 709 -0.96 8.75 37.34
N ALA A 710 -0.54 9.03 38.58
CA ALA A 710 0.20 10.25 38.92
C ALA A 710 1.56 10.33 38.20
N GLU A 711 2.24 9.21 38.02
CA GLU A 711 3.58 9.15 37.42
C GLU A 711 3.53 8.97 35.89
N THR A 712 2.69 8.09 35.35
CA THR A 712 2.71 7.77 33.91
C THR A 712 1.59 8.42 33.12
N GLY A 713 0.45 8.71 33.73
CA GLY A 713 -0.73 9.18 32.96
C GLY A 713 -0.49 10.48 32.17
N ARG A 714 0.35 11.40 32.71
CA ARG A 714 0.74 12.62 31.98
C ARG A 714 1.66 12.31 30.81
N ALA A 715 2.61 11.39 31.00
CA ALA A 715 3.53 11.00 29.93
C ALA A 715 2.77 10.36 28.78
N ILE A 716 1.81 9.48 29.05
CA ILE A 716 0.94 8.84 28.06
C ILE A 716 0.22 9.90 27.23
N VAL A 717 -0.46 10.89 27.85
CA VAL A 717 -1.16 11.93 27.10
C VAL A 717 -0.20 12.77 26.24
N ILE A 718 0.96 13.15 26.79
CA ILE A 718 1.98 13.91 26.04
C ILE A 718 2.48 13.10 24.85
N VAL A 719 2.79 11.83 25.04
CA VAL A 719 3.24 10.92 23.99
C VAL A 719 2.18 10.78 22.91
N THR A 720 0.92 10.55 23.29
CA THR A 720 -0.16 10.45 22.29
C THR A 720 -0.33 11.77 21.51
N ILE A 721 -0.27 12.93 22.15
CA ILE A 721 -0.31 14.23 21.46
C ILE A 721 0.86 14.33 20.46
N LEU A 722 2.05 13.92 20.85
CA LEU A 722 3.23 13.91 19.97
C LEU A 722 3.03 12.95 18.79
N ILE A 723 2.56 11.72 19.04
CA ILE A 723 2.28 10.74 17.99
C ILE A 723 1.24 11.28 17.01
N VAL A 724 0.10 11.76 17.50
CA VAL A 724 -0.98 12.33 16.68
C VAL A 724 -0.47 13.53 15.87
N SER A 725 0.30 14.43 16.49
CA SER A 725 0.84 15.59 15.78
C SER A 725 1.86 15.23 14.73
N GLY A 726 2.73 14.25 14.99
CA GLY A 726 3.69 13.75 13.99
C GLY A 726 3.02 13.09 12.80
N LEU A 727 2.01 12.24 13.07
CA LEU A 727 1.23 11.60 12.02
C LEU A 727 0.35 12.59 11.26
N SER A 728 -0.09 13.70 11.89
CA SER A 728 -0.91 14.70 11.20
C SER A 728 -0.18 15.39 10.03
N VAL A 729 1.15 15.36 10.02
CA VAL A 729 1.94 15.85 8.89
C VAL A 729 1.68 15.01 7.63
N LEU A 730 1.43 13.70 7.77
CA LEU A 730 1.11 12.82 6.66
C LEU A 730 -0.30 13.08 6.07
N LEU A 731 -1.17 13.82 6.75
CA LEU A 731 -2.47 14.24 6.19
C LEU A 731 -2.30 15.24 5.03
N PHE A 732 -1.12 15.85 4.88
CA PHE A 732 -0.77 16.74 3.78
C PHE A 732 -0.07 16.02 2.62
N SER A 733 -0.03 14.70 2.63
CA SER A 733 0.48 13.88 1.53
C SER A 733 -0.44 14.01 0.31
N ASP A 734 0.14 14.10 -0.88
CA ASP A 734 -0.60 14.08 -2.14
C ASP A 734 -1.02 12.65 -2.51
N PHE A 735 -0.44 11.63 -1.84
CA PHE A 735 -0.78 10.22 -2.01
C PHE A 735 -1.88 9.78 -1.05
N LEU A 736 -3.08 9.52 -1.56
CA LEU A 736 -4.27 9.21 -0.75
C LEU A 736 -4.11 8.04 0.22
N PRO A 737 -3.44 6.93 -0.13
CA PRO A 737 -3.19 5.83 0.81
C PRO A 737 -2.39 6.26 2.05
N THR A 738 -1.35 7.09 1.90
CA THR A 738 -0.58 7.66 3.02
C THR A 738 -1.45 8.52 3.93
N ARG A 739 -2.31 9.33 3.35
CA ARG A 739 -3.25 10.20 4.06
C ARG A 739 -4.30 9.42 4.85
N ARG A 740 -4.89 8.37 4.25
CA ARG A 740 -5.82 7.45 4.93
C ARG A 740 -5.13 6.67 6.05
N PHE A 741 -3.91 6.20 5.81
CA PHE A 741 -3.09 5.59 6.85
C PHE A 741 -2.90 6.51 8.04
N ALA A 742 -2.55 7.78 7.82
CA ALA A 742 -2.37 8.78 8.87
C ALA A 742 -3.68 9.02 9.62
N GLU A 743 -4.81 9.25 8.92
CA GLU A 743 -6.12 9.47 9.52
C GLU A 743 -6.52 8.31 10.45
N LEU A 744 -6.44 7.08 9.94
CA LEU A 744 -6.81 5.90 10.71
C LEU A 744 -5.88 5.67 11.91
N THR A 745 -4.58 5.89 11.75
CA THR A 745 -3.62 5.75 12.85
C THR A 745 -3.83 6.83 13.91
N ILE A 746 -4.13 8.07 13.53
CA ILE A 746 -4.49 9.16 14.44
C ILE A 746 -5.74 8.80 15.26
N VAL A 747 -6.77 8.28 14.61
CA VAL A 747 -7.99 7.81 15.28
C VAL A 747 -7.67 6.69 16.25
N THR A 748 -6.86 5.72 15.83
CA THR A 748 -6.46 4.58 16.67
C THR A 748 -5.68 5.04 17.89
N MET A 749 -4.67 5.92 17.72
CA MET A 749 -3.86 6.43 18.82
C MET A 749 -4.68 7.32 19.75
N SER A 750 -5.60 8.12 19.22
CA SER A 750 -6.53 8.89 20.04
C SER A 750 -7.47 7.98 20.87
N ALA A 751 -7.92 6.88 20.31
CA ALA A 751 -8.72 5.87 21.02
C ALA A 751 -7.90 5.08 22.04
N ALA A 752 -6.59 4.91 21.83
CA ALA A 752 -5.69 4.22 22.77
C ALA A 752 -5.63 4.91 24.14
N ILE A 753 -5.71 6.26 24.21
CA ILE A 753 -5.81 6.99 25.47
C ILE A 753 -6.97 6.47 26.35
N PHE A 754 -8.13 6.19 25.74
CA PHE A 754 -9.28 5.64 26.48
C PHE A 754 -9.00 4.22 26.95
N GLY A 755 -8.30 3.41 26.16
CA GLY A 755 -7.83 2.08 26.53
C GLY A 755 -6.91 2.15 27.75
N ASP A 756 -5.88 2.96 27.71
CA ASP A 756 -4.81 3.00 28.72
C ASP A 756 -5.18 3.78 29.99
N LEU A 757 -5.92 4.88 29.87
CA LEU A 757 -6.27 5.70 31.04
C LEU A 757 -7.63 5.39 31.65
N LEU A 758 -8.54 4.70 30.95
CA LEU A 758 -9.85 4.36 31.50
C LEU A 758 -10.03 2.84 31.67
N LEU A 759 -9.80 2.06 30.60
CA LEU A 759 -10.07 0.62 30.62
C LEU A 759 -9.01 -0.18 31.37
N LEU A 760 -7.74 0.05 31.15
CA LEU A 760 -6.66 -0.66 31.82
C LEU A 760 -6.77 -0.53 33.35
N PRO A 761 -6.89 0.67 33.92
CA PRO A 761 -7.05 0.84 35.36
C PRO A 761 -8.35 0.23 35.89
N ALA A 762 -9.47 0.38 35.16
CA ALA A 762 -10.73 -0.23 35.56
C ALA A 762 -10.63 -1.77 35.61
N CYS A 763 -9.97 -2.37 34.62
CA CYS A 763 -9.70 -3.81 34.59
C CYS A 763 -8.78 -4.25 35.73
N LEU A 764 -7.75 -3.48 36.05
CA LEU A 764 -6.86 -3.76 37.18
C LEU A 764 -7.63 -3.72 38.52
N LEU A 765 -8.45 -2.69 38.75
CA LEU A 765 -9.28 -2.57 39.96
C LEU A 765 -10.28 -3.71 40.11
N LEU A 766 -10.94 -4.12 39.04
CA LEU A 766 -11.98 -5.15 39.10
C LEU A 766 -11.41 -6.56 39.15
N PHE A 767 -10.40 -6.83 38.32
CA PHE A 767 -9.92 -8.21 38.18
C PHE A 767 -8.72 -8.52 39.07
N TRP A 768 -7.88 -7.55 39.44
CA TRP A 768 -6.76 -7.80 40.35
C TRP A 768 -7.21 -7.91 41.79
N LYS A 769 -8.13 -7.06 42.26
CA LYS A 769 -8.66 -7.02 43.66
C LYS A 769 -9.43 -8.31 44.05
N ARG A 770 -10.14 -8.93 43.12
CA ARG A 770 -10.97 -10.11 43.39
C ARG A 770 -10.18 -11.33 43.86
N LYS A 771 -8.88 -11.44 43.55
CA LYS A 771 -8.03 -12.57 43.97
C LYS A 771 -7.38 -12.37 45.34
N GLN A 772 -7.21 -11.15 45.85
CA GLN A 772 -6.76 -10.87 47.20
C GLN A 772 -7.86 -11.22 48.20
N SER A 773 -9.08 -10.79 47.97
CA SER A 773 -10.24 -11.15 48.79
C SER A 773 -10.49 -12.67 48.93
N SER A 774 -10.19 -13.46 47.88
CA SER A 774 -10.33 -14.91 47.95
C SER A 774 -9.16 -15.64 48.66
N ARG A 775 -7.99 -14.98 48.81
CA ARG A 775 -6.88 -15.52 49.60
C ARG A 775 -7.05 -15.22 51.09
N ASP A 776 -7.60 -14.05 51.42
CA ASP A 776 -7.87 -13.68 52.81
C ASP A 776 -9.10 -14.37 53.39
N ALA A 777 -10.02 -14.87 52.54
CA ALA A 777 -11.19 -15.65 52.96
C ALA A 777 -10.88 -17.14 53.16
N GLY A 778 -9.65 -17.61 52.95
CA GLY A 778 -9.25 -19.00 52.98
C GLY A 778 -8.36 -19.42 54.15
N THR A 779 -8.10 -18.58 55.14
CA THR A 779 -7.43 -18.97 56.39
C THR A 779 -8.46 -18.96 57.51
N PRO A 780 -8.94 -20.12 58.00
CA PRO A 780 -9.63 -20.16 59.27
C PRO A 780 -8.60 -19.91 60.38
N GLU A 781 -8.88 -18.91 61.21
CA GLU A 781 -8.24 -18.78 62.54
C GLU A 781 -8.47 -20.07 63.31
N ASP A 782 -7.41 -20.81 63.54
CA ASP A 782 -7.31 -21.75 64.63
C ASP A 782 -7.20 -20.97 65.94
N SER A 783 -8.33 -20.58 66.48
CA SER A 783 -8.47 -20.16 67.83
C SER A 783 -9.29 -21.22 68.61
N ALA A 784 -8.59 -22.18 69.17
CA ALA A 784 -9.16 -22.90 70.29
C ALA A 784 -8.08 -23.57 71.13
N ILE A 785 -8.22 -23.32 72.42
CA ILE A 785 -7.88 -24.19 73.49
C ILE A 785 -6.55 -23.89 74.22
N GLY A 786 -6.71 -23.53 75.42
CA GLY A 786 -5.90 -23.94 76.51
C GLY A 786 -5.83 -22.99 77.71
N GLY A 787 -6.94 -22.91 78.49
CA GLY A 787 -6.82 -22.44 79.86
C GLY A 787 -6.24 -23.50 80.71
N ALA A 788 -5.35 -23.11 81.62
CA ALA A 788 -5.30 -23.78 82.96
C ALA A 788 -4.29 -23.08 83.87
N SER A 789 -4.82 -22.48 84.87
CA SER A 789 -4.37 -22.56 86.31
C SER A 789 -3.02 -22.11 86.74
N HIS A 790 -3.06 -21.09 87.58
CA HIS A 790 -2.14 -20.85 88.66
C HIS A 790 -1.86 -22.10 89.54
N PRO A 791 -0.75 -22.22 90.33
CA PRO A 791 -0.65 -21.42 91.51
C PRO A 791 0.76 -21.03 92.02
N ASP A 792 0.74 -19.97 92.82
CA ASP A 792 1.56 -19.62 94.02
C ASP A 792 2.96 -20.17 94.25
N GLY A 793 3.79 -19.27 94.76
CA GLY A 793 4.70 -19.59 95.80
C GLY A 793 6.09 -18.99 95.76
N SER A 794 6.25 -17.92 96.59
CA SER A 794 7.49 -17.35 97.24
C SER A 794 8.43 -16.59 96.36
#